data_a1551004552cb1beaccbafa9722f2ce7
#
_entry.id   a1551004552cb1beaccbafa9722f2ce7
#
_cell.length_a   1.000
_cell.length_b   1.000
_cell.length_c   1.000
_cell.angle_alpha   90.00
_cell.angle_beta   90.00
_cell.angle_gamma   90.00
#
_symmetry.space_group_name_H-M   'P 1'
#
loop_
_entity.id
_entity.type
_entity.pdbx_description
1 polymer ?
#
loop_
_entity_poly.entity_id
_entity_poly.type
_entity_poly.pdbx_seq_one_letter_code
_entity_poly.pdbx_strand_id
1 'polypeptide(L)'
;MSGPARPLAIENVTVIPLDTDRRLEAHTVVVRGDRIAWLGPAEDARVSEGAVRIDGRGKYVIPGLADMHAHPSTQDHLLLYLANGITTVRNMKGAPRHIAWRDGIARGEMLGPSLHTAGPITDGDPTMRVGAVSVSTEAEADRAVSAAARAGYEAIKVYDHLAPQGYQAIVRAATAYGLPVVGHVAFQVGLDAALAARQRSIEHLYGYVEAMQPPGSPLREHRVDPASARALIAESAVRTADRSRTRELVDATRAAGTWNCPTLIIRRRHLQTLDDLMARPENRYEPPMSVEGWRQFKLTYPYGTSLKGEELAIFQQIVRGLHASGAGLLAGTDASVHFIFHGSSLHEELEEFVAAGLTPYQALVVASRNAAEFLGELDESGTVAAGKRADLLVLSADPTERITNTRAIDGVMSGGRWLARSDLDVLLERVATNARALPQWLSGPPSWATEAPPEFAARYELDFGGTPVGAEEVRVERRDDGGRRIRTRAHLATFAGQGWGVWEAGTHHSEFEADAYGCAQTARYESQTADGNSRGLLTREDNAVSVERDEPPIGPSRERHEVGSRDVLLGRAYVGIYLQLADRARDLRVGEATAVELLGPGSPPDGQIFTTTFTLERLADEGGERVYRFDARRRNASYSGRLTCDPIGRLREIAFAGRNMQVSNAAAALSSRDAPAVRIRRVSETAAPRPDIAPASAPAAASVVGSRQGRGRI
;
A
#
# COMPACT_ATOMS: atom_id res chain seq x y z
N MET A 1 -26.08 -0.71 24.02
CA MET A 1 -25.57 -1.83 24.85
C MET A 1 -26.12 -3.11 24.22
N SER A 2 -25.34 -3.82 23.42
CA SER A 2 -25.66 -5.17 22.93
C SER A 2 -25.63 -6.11 24.14
N GLY A 3 -26.68 -6.91 24.34
CA GLY A 3 -26.72 -7.94 25.38
C GLY A 3 -25.53 -8.89 25.25
N PRO A 4 -25.23 -9.71 26.30
CA PRO A 4 -24.12 -10.63 26.27
C PRO A 4 -24.21 -11.53 25.03
N ALA A 5 -23.11 -11.60 24.26
CA ALA A 5 -23.04 -12.44 23.08
C ALA A 5 -23.46 -13.88 23.42
N ARG A 6 -24.35 -14.48 22.59
CA ARG A 6 -24.80 -15.86 22.81
C ARG A 6 -23.60 -16.80 22.77
N PRO A 7 -23.48 -17.76 23.70
CA PRO A 7 -22.46 -18.79 23.62
C PRO A 7 -22.56 -19.52 22.28
N LEU A 8 -21.42 -20.03 21.79
CA LEU A 8 -21.37 -20.80 20.55
C LEU A 8 -20.68 -22.13 20.83
N ALA A 9 -21.13 -23.20 20.18
CA ALA A 9 -20.50 -24.52 20.27
C ALA A 9 -20.28 -25.10 18.86
N ILE A 10 -19.04 -25.53 18.58
CA ILE A 10 -18.71 -26.36 17.42
C ILE A 10 -18.69 -27.81 17.93
N GLU A 11 -19.67 -28.62 17.52
CA GLU A 11 -19.92 -29.92 18.11
C GLU A 11 -19.42 -31.07 17.23
N ASN A 12 -18.86 -32.11 17.85
CA ASN A 12 -18.39 -33.32 17.14
C ASN A 12 -17.36 -33.06 16.04
N VAL A 13 -16.39 -32.22 16.29
CA VAL A 13 -15.37 -31.83 15.32
C VAL A 13 -14.02 -32.51 15.63
N THR A 14 -13.18 -32.70 14.63
CA THR A 14 -11.77 -33.06 14.85
C THR A 14 -10.97 -31.77 15.09
N VAL A 15 -10.38 -31.62 16.26
CA VAL A 15 -9.54 -30.45 16.58
C VAL A 15 -8.06 -30.80 16.38
N ILE A 16 -7.35 -29.97 15.62
CA ILE A 16 -5.89 -30.02 15.45
C ILE A 16 -5.33 -28.78 16.16
N PRO A 17 -4.94 -28.90 17.44
CA PRO A 17 -4.71 -27.75 18.31
C PRO A 17 -3.42 -26.98 18.01
N LEU A 18 -2.48 -27.57 17.29
CA LEU A 18 -1.14 -27.05 16.96
C LEU A 18 -0.24 -26.76 18.18
N ASP A 19 -0.59 -27.29 19.35
CA ASP A 19 0.31 -27.33 20.53
C ASP A 19 1.36 -28.45 20.39
N THR A 20 0.91 -29.62 19.98
CA THR A 20 1.71 -30.81 19.65
C THR A 20 1.08 -31.46 18.41
N ASP A 21 1.81 -32.33 17.74
CA ASP A 21 1.32 -33.08 16.56
C ASP A 21 0.33 -34.17 17.01
N ARG A 22 -0.91 -33.75 17.22
CA ARG A 22 -2.03 -34.63 17.67
C ARG A 22 -3.35 -34.16 17.05
N ARG A 23 -4.31 -35.08 17.06
CA ARG A 23 -5.70 -34.86 16.67
C ARG A 23 -6.62 -35.20 17.83
N LEU A 24 -7.61 -34.39 18.06
CA LEU A 24 -8.65 -34.61 19.08
C LEU A 24 -9.95 -34.88 18.33
N GLU A 25 -10.25 -36.15 18.11
CA GLU A 25 -11.45 -36.59 17.39
C GLU A 25 -12.70 -36.47 18.26
N ALA A 26 -13.86 -36.24 17.65
CA ALA A 26 -15.16 -36.14 18.31
C ALA A 26 -15.13 -35.18 19.53
N HIS A 27 -14.52 -34.02 19.38
CA HIS A 27 -14.46 -32.97 20.42
C HIS A 27 -15.49 -31.89 20.16
N THR A 28 -15.83 -31.16 21.22
CA THR A 28 -16.64 -29.95 21.15
C THR A 28 -15.83 -28.77 21.64
N VAL A 29 -15.90 -27.65 20.91
CA VAL A 29 -15.34 -26.35 21.30
C VAL A 29 -16.45 -25.42 21.68
N VAL A 30 -16.49 -24.96 22.94
CA VAL A 30 -17.49 -23.97 23.39
C VAL A 30 -16.82 -22.62 23.56
N VAL A 31 -17.43 -21.60 22.97
CA VAL A 31 -16.95 -20.21 22.99
C VAL A 31 -17.95 -19.34 23.76
N ARG A 32 -17.41 -18.45 24.62
CA ARG A 32 -18.15 -17.43 25.35
C ARG A 32 -17.41 -16.09 25.22
N GLY A 33 -18.09 -15.09 24.67
CA GLY A 33 -17.43 -13.85 24.34
C GLY A 33 -16.35 -14.08 23.29
N ASP A 34 -15.17 -13.61 23.55
CA ASP A 34 -13.98 -13.76 22.69
C ASP A 34 -13.09 -14.97 23.02
N ARG A 35 -13.50 -15.84 23.98
CA ARG A 35 -12.65 -16.92 24.53
C ARG A 35 -13.22 -18.30 24.31
N ILE A 36 -12.32 -19.25 24.12
CA ILE A 36 -12.62 -20.69 24.20
C ILE A 36 -12.89 -21.02 25.66
N ALA A 37 -14.15 -21.17 26.02
CA ALA A 37 -14.53 -21.44 27.42
C ALA A 37 -14.35 -22.90 27.78
N TRP A 38 -14.41 -23.83 26.81
CA TRP A 38 -14.24 -25.25 27.04
C TRP A 38 -13.82 -25.98 25.75
N LEU A 39 -13.00 -27.00 25.90
CA LEU A 39 -12.58 -27.91 24.84
C LEU A 39 -12.47 -29.32 25.45
N GLY A 40 -13.18 -30.31 24.93
CA GLY A 40 -13.14 -31.67 25.40
C GLY A 40 -13.99 -32.63 24.56
N PRO A 41 -14.10 -33.94 24.95
CA PRO A 41 -14.92 -34.93 24.28
C PRO A 41 -16.36 -34.46 24.12
N ALA A 42 -16.99 -34.74 22.98
CA ALA A 42 -18.33 -34.24 22.68
C ALA A 42 -19.39 -34.78 23.68
N GLU A 43 -19.20 -35.99 24.21
CA GLU A 43 -20.07 -36.62 25.22
C GLU A 43 -20.06 -35.89 26.55
N ASP A 44 -18.96 -35.22 26.88
CA ASP A 44 -18.80 -34.47 28.15
C ASP A 44 -19.24 -33.00 28.01
N ALA A 45 -19.56 -32.55 26.82
CA ALA A 45 -19.86 -31.14 26.54
C ALA A 45 -21.14 -30.67 27.24
N ARG A 46 -21.07 -29.60 28.03
CA ARG A 46 -22.21 -28.92 28.63
C ARG A 46 -22.51 -27.63 27.86
N VAL A 47 -23.26 -27.76 26.78
CA VAL A 47 -23.64 -26.63 25.91
C VAL A 47 -24.95 -26.03 26.42
N SER A 48 -24.96 -24.72 26.70
CA SER A 48 -26.15 -24.02 27.20
C SER A 48 -27.29 -24.04 26.16
N GLU A 49 -28.53 -24.04 26.62
CA GLU A 49 -29.72 -24.18 25.80
C GLU A 49 -29.88 -23.05 24.74
N GLY A 50 -29.41 -21.85 25.02
CA GLY A 50 -29.42 -20.71 24.12
C GLY A 50 -28.19 -20.55 23.23
N ALA A 51 -27.26 -21.53 23.20
CA ALA A 51 -26.05 -21.44 22.40
C ALA A 51 -26.33 -21.62 20.89
N VAL A 52 -25.56 -20.91 20.05
CA VAL A 52 -25.49 -21.21 18.62
C VAL A 52 -24.70 -22.50 18.43
N ARG A 53 -25.29 -23.50 17.76
CA ARG A 53 -24.67 -24.81 17.54
C ARG A 53 -24.23 -24.95 16.09
N ILE A 54 -22.97 -25.34 15.89
CA ILE A 54 -22.37 -25.61 14.59
C ILE A 54 -22.04 -27.10 14.53
N ASP A 55 -22.58 -27.79 13.53
CA ASP A 55 -22.29 -29.20 13.28
C ASP A 55 -20.84 -29.34 12.74
N GLY A 56 -19.98 -29.94 13.56
CA GLY A 56 -18.57 -30.18 13.24
C GLY A 56 -18.25 -31.58 12.70
N ARG A 57 -19.25 -32.44 12.52
CA ARG A 57 -19.03 -33.83 12.03
C ARG A 57 -18.37 -33.83 10.66
N GLY A 58 -17.24 -34.55 10.55
CA GLY A 58 -16.44 -34.60 9.34
C GLY A 58 -15.66 -33.32 9.04
N LYS A 59 -15.64 -32.35 9.97
CA LYS A 59 -14.89 -31.10 9.84
C LYS A 59 -13.69 -31.06 10.81
N TYR A 60 -12.82 -30.10 10.55
CA TYR A 60 -11.57 -29.88 11.27
C TYR A 60 -11.50 -28.47 11.80
N VAL A 61 -11.06 -28.32 13.04
CA VAL A 61 -10.79 -27.01 13.66
C VAL A 61 -9.30 -26.86 13.87
N ILE A 62 -8.75 -25.78 13.36
CA ILE A 62 -7.38 -25.32 13.64
C ILE A 62 -7.43 -23.90 14.19
N PRO A 63 -6.35 -23.37 14.81
CA PRO A 63 -6.23 -21.94 15.08
C PRO A 63 -6.37 -21.15 13.78
N GLY A 64 -6.87 -19.94 13.86
CA GLY A 64 -6.83 -19.01 12.73
C GLY A 64 -5.40 -18.77 12.23
N LEU A 65 -5.24 -18.59 10.94
CA LEU A 65 -3.94 -18.37 10.31
C LEU A 65 -3.47 -16.92 10.53
N ALA A 66 -2.16 -16.71 10.37
CA ALA A 66 -1.51 -15.40 10.50
C ALA A 66 -0.68 -15.07 9.26
N ASP A 67 -0.90 -13.88 8.69
CA ASP A 67 -0.02 -13.28 7.67
C ASP A 67 0.91 -12.26 8.33
N MET A 68 2.17 -12.66 8.50
CA MET A 68 3.16 -11.89 9.26
C MET A 68 3.97 -10.91 8.41
N HIS A 69 3.59 -10.71 7.14
CA HIS A 69 4.13 -9.67 6.28
C HIS A 69 3.09 -9.22 5.26
N ALA A 70 2.44 -8.11 5.52
CA ALA A 70 1.35 -7.60 4.70
C ALA A 70 1.33 -6.07 4.66
N HIS A 71 0.61 -5.51 3.67
CA HIS A 71 0.45 -4.08 3.45
C HIS A 71 -1.02 -3.73 3.16
N PRO A 72 -1.96 -3.99 4.07
CA PRO A 72 -3.36 -3.64 3.84
C PRO A 72 -3.50 -2.12 3.71
N SER A 73 -4.05 -1.65 2.61
CA SER A 73 -4.23 -0.21 2.33
C SER A 73 -5.68 0.25 2.43
N THR A 74 -6.63 -0.68 2.49
CA THR A 74 -8.06 -0.42 2.65
C THR A 74 -8.68 -1.36 3.68
N GLN A 75 -9.85 -1.00 4.21
CA GLN A 75 -10.62 -1.89 5.10
C GLN A 75 -11.08 -3.16 4.39
N ASP A 76 -11.33 -3.09 3.09
CA ASP A 76 -11.72 -4.27 2.29
C ASP A 76 -10.61 -5.33 2.25
N HIS A 77 -9.34 -4.94 2.29
CA HIS A 77 -8.23 -5.88 2.41
C HIS A 77 -8.31 -6.69 3.72
N LEU A 78 -8.77 -6.06 4.82
CA LEU A 78 -8.96 -6.76 6.10
C LEU A 78 -10.07 -7.82 6.02
N LEU A 79 -11.13 -7.55 5.23
CA LEU A 79 -12.21 -8.52 5.00
C LEU A 79 -11.73 -9.72 4.17
N LEU A 80 -10.82 -9.51 3.21
CA LEU A 80 -10.20 -10.59 2.43
C LEU A 80 -9.41 -11.55 3.31
N TYR A 81 -8.70 -11.05 4.33
CA TYR A 81 -8.00 -11.90 5.29
C TYR A 81 -8.97 -12.81 6.03
N LEU A 82 -10.03 -12.25 6.61
CA LEU A 82 -11.05 -13.05 7.31
C LEU A 82 -11.70 -14.08 6.39
N ALA A 83 -12.05 -13.68 5.16
CA ALA A 83 -12.69 -14.58 4.20
C ALA A 83 -11.79 -15.78 3.79
N ASN A 84 -10.48 -15.65 4.01
CA ASN A 84 -9.48 -16.70 3.76
C ASN A 84 -8.93 -17.32 5.06
N GLY A 85 -9.62 -17.16 6.21
CA GLY A 85 -9.25 -17.83 7.45
C GLY A 85 -8.06 -17.22 8.20
N ILE A 86 -7.62 -16.03 7.82
CA ILE A 86 -6.53 -15.33 8.46
C ILE A 86 -7.12 -14.40 9.53
N THR A 87 -6.82 -14.68 10.79
CA THR A 87 -7.33 -13.95 11.96
C THR A 87 -6.29 -13.04 12.60
N THR A 88 -5.05 -13.09 12.14
CA THR A 88 -3.96 -12.23 12.60
C THR A 88 -3.16 -11.70 11.41
N VAL A 89 -2.87 -10.41 11.39
CA VAL A 89 -2.11 -9.76 10.31
C VAL A 89 -1.07 -8.83 10.91
N ARG A 90 0.18 -8.93 10.45
CA ARG A 90 1.23 -7.96 10.76
C ARG A 90 1.46 -7.06 9.54
N ASN A 91 1.05 -5.80 9.65
CA ASN A 91 1.31 -4.76 8.66
C ASN A 91 2.77 -4.28 8.78
N MET A 92 3.49 -4.30 7.67
CA MET A 92 4.92 -3.95 7.60
C MET A 92 5.19 -2.57 6.99
N LYS A 93 4.14 -1.74 6.83
CA LYS A 93 4.25 -0.33 6.42
C LYS A 93 3.17 0.48 7.15
N GLY A 94 3.52 0.97 8.35
CA GLY A 94 2.61 1.70 9.22
C GLY A 94 2.18 3.04 8.65
N ALA A 95 0.91 3.36 8.93
CA ALA A 95 0.29 4.66 8.73
C ALA A 95 -0.75 4.87 9.83
N PRO A 96 -1.18 6.11 10.14
CA PRO A 96 -2.12 6.39 11.23
C PRO A 96 -3.42 5.58 11.15
N ARG A 97 -3.93 5.30 9.94
CA ARG A 97 -5.11 4.46 9.74
C ARG A 97 -4.97 3.06 10.33
N HIS A 98 -3.78 2.47 10.30
CA HIS A 98 -3.56 1.12 10.82
C HIS A 98 -3.70 1.06 12.34
N ILE A 99 -3.28 2.12 13.04
CA ILE A 99 -3.52 2.27 14.49
C ILE A 99 -5.03 2.39 14.75
N ALA A 100 -5.73 3.25 13.99
CA ALA A 100 -7.18 3.40 14.14
C ALA A 100 -7.94 2.11 13.83
N TRP A 101 -7.53 1.35 12.81
CA TRP A 101 -8.13 0.05 12.48
C TRP A 101 -7.85 -0.99 13.57
N ARG A 102 -6.61 -1.11 14.03
CA ARG A 102 -6.25 -1.99 15.13
C ARG A 102 -7.13 -1.76 16.34
N ASP A 103 -7.21 -0.51 16.75
CA ASP A 103 -7.96 -0.11 17.94
C ASP A 103 -9.48 -0.29 17.73
N GLY A 104 -10.02 0.00 16.55
CA GLY A 104 -11.41 -0.23 16.19
C GLY A 104 -11.79 -1.72 16.16
N ILE A 105 -10.90 -2.57 15.64
CA ILE A 105 -11.07 -4.03 15.67
C ILE A 105 -11.05 -4.54 17.10
N ALA A 106 -10.08 -4.11 17.91
CA ALA A 106 -9.96 -4.53 19.31
C ALA A 106 -11.18 -4.14 20.15
N ARG A 107 -11.84 -3.00 19.84
CA ARG A 107 -13.10 -2.60 20.49
C ARG A 107 -14.36 -3.25 19.89
N GLY A 108 -14.23 -4.07 18.84
CA GLY A 108 -15.36 -4.68 18.13
C GLY A 108 -16.19 -3.71 17.30
N GLU A 109 -15.71 -2.51 17.05
CA GLU A 109 -16.35 -1.47 16.23
C GLU A 109 -16.16 -1.72 14.73
N MET A 110 -15.11 -2.44 14.37
CA MET A 110 -14.73 -2.77 13.00
C MET A 110 -14.48 -4.28 12.85
N LEU A 111 -14.92 -4.83 11.73
CA LEU A 111 -14.64 -6.22 11.38
C LEU A 111 -13.27 -6.33 10.69
N GLY A 112 -12.41 -7.18 11.23
CA GLY A 112 -11.08 -7.42 10.71
C GLY A 112 -10.34 -8.48 11.54
N PRO A 113 -9.18 -8.96 11.06
CA PRO A 113 -8.26 -9.78 11.85
C PRO A 113 -7.62 -8.95 12.96
N SER A 114 -7.07 -9.57 13.99
CA SER A 114 -6.15 -8.91 14.92
C SER A 114 -5.02 -8.26 14.12
N LEU A 115 -4.87 -6.95 14.23
CA LEU A 115 -3.92 -6.18 13.42
C LEU A 115 -2.75 -5.71 14.27
N HIS A 116 -1.55 -6.14 13.91
CA HIS A 116 -0.29 -5.64 14.44
C HIS A 116 0.36 -4.73 13.39
N THR A 117 1.02 -3.67 13.79
CA THR A 117 1.61 -2.75 12.82
C THR A 117 2.99 -2.24 13.22
N ALA A 118 3.97 -2.48 12.35
CA ALA A 118 5.22 -1.74 12.41
C ALA A 118 4.98 -0.27 12.08
N GLY A 119 5.92 0.59 12.43
CA GLY A 119 5.94 2.00 12.02
C GLY A 119 6.08 2.18 10.51
N PRO A 120 6.11 3.43 10.05
CA PRO A 120 6.52 3.76 8.69
C PRO A 120 7.86 3.11 8.34
N ILE A 121 8.07 2.83 7.05
CA ILE A 121 9.37 2.35 6.58
C ILE A 121 10.44 3.38 6.95
N THR A 122 11.51 2.93 7.60
CA THR A 122 12.68 3.75 7.94
C THR A 122 13.83 3.34 7.02
N ASP A 123 14.35 4.26 6.23
CA ASP A 123 15.35 4.01 5.19
C ASP A 123 16.47 5.04 5.20
N GLY A 124 17.51 4.81 4.42
CA GLY A 124 18.57 5.79 4.19
C GLY A 124 18.18 6.92 3.23
N ASP A 125 19.01 7.94 3.10
CA ASP A 125 18.83 9.04 2.16
C ASP A 125 19.71 8.81 0.90
N PRO A 126 19.13 8.84 -0.31
CA PRO A 126 17.72 9.05 -0.63
C PRO A 126 16.85 7.78 -0.41
N THR A 127 15.71 7.93 0.23
CA THR A 127 14.79 6.80 0.39
C THR A 127 14.13 6.42 -0.94
N MET A 128 13.95 5.13 -1.15
CA MET A 128 13.31 4.57 -2.34
C MET A 128 11.77 4.56 -2.27
N ARG A 129 11.21 4.74 -1.09
CA ARG A 129 9.77 4.52 -0.88
C ARG A 129 9.07 5.82 -0.52
N VAL A 130 7.99 6.10 -1.20
CA VAL A 130 7.10 7.20 -0.84
C VAL A 130 6.52 6.94 0.56
N GLY A 131 6.61 7.96 1.42
CA GLY A 131 6.16 7.86 2.79
C GLY A 131 7.12 7.10 3.72
N ALA A 132 8.37 6.86 3.32
CA ALA A 132 9.40 6.37 4.22
C ALA A 132 10.06 7.52 4.99
N VAL A 133 10.49 7.25 6.20
CA VAL A 133 11.26 8.16 7.04
C VAL A 133 12.74 7.99 6.71
N SER A 134 13.41 9.07 6.33
CA SER A 134 14.85 9.07 6.05
C SER A 134 15.66 9.23 7.32
N VAL A 135 16.68 8.37 7.51
CA VAL A 135 17.57 8.40 8.67
C VAL A 135 19.03 8.25 8.24
N SER A 136 19.84 9.26 8.54
CA SER A 136 21.27 9.29 8.31
C SER A 136 22.07 9.64 9.59
N THR A 137 21.42 10.25 10.58
CA THR A 137 22.03 10.73 11.82
C THR A 137 21.36 10.14 13.07
N GLU A 138 22.05 10.20 14.21
CA GLU A 138 21.49 9.79 15.50
C GLU A 138 20.25 10.62 15.89
N ALA A 139 20.26 11.91 15.64
CA ALA A 139 19.13 12.78 15.95
C ALA A 139 17.89 12.44 15.09
N GLU A 140 18.09 12.08 13.83
CA GLU A 140 17.01 11.61 12.96
C GLU A 140 16.47 10.26 13.42
N ALA A 141 17.34 9.33 13.81
CA ALA A 141 16.95 8.03 14.34
C ALA A 141 16.12 8.19 15.62
N ASP A 142 16.56 9.01 16.56
CA ASP A 142 15.81 9.27 17.80
C ASP A 142 14.44 9.89 17.51
N ARG A 143 14.37 10.89 16.64
CA ARG A 143 13.09 11.49 16.22
C ARG A 143 12.14 10.47 15.59
N ALA A 144 12.63 9.65 14.65
CA ALA A 144 11.83 8.65 13.95
C ALA A 144 11.29 7.59 14.91
N VAL A 145 12.16 7.05 15.76
CA VAL A 145 11.80 5.98 16.71
C VAL A 145 10.90 6.51 17.80
N SER A 146 11.19 7.69 18.39
CA SER A 146 10.34 8.28 19.42
C SER A 146 8.96 8.66 18.89
N ALA A 147 8.86 9.12 17.64
CA ALA A 147 7.57 9.38 17.00
C ALA A 147 6.78 8.08 16.81
N ALA A 148 7.41 7.00 16.34
CA ALA A 148 6.77 5.69 16.19
C ALA A 148 6.28 5.14 17.54
N ALA A 149 7.10 5.23 18.59
CA ALA A 149 6.74 4.80 19.95
C ALA A 149 5.53 5.57 20.48
N ARG A 150 5.54 6.91 20.38
CA ARG A 150 4.41 7.76 20.83
C ARG A 150 3.12 7.50 20.04
N ALA A 151 3.23 7.18 18.76
CA ALA A 151 2.07 6.83 17.92
C ALA A 151 1.50 5.44 18.25
N GLY A 152 2.21 4.61 19.02
CA GLY A 152 1.76 3.28 19.40
C GLY A 152 2.04 2.19 18.36
N TYR A 153 3.04 2.40 17.49
CA TYR A 153 3.55 1.32 16.62
C TYR A 153 4.35 0.30 17.44
N GLU A 154 4.34 -0.94 16.98
CA GLU A 154 4.86 -2.09 17.73
C GLU A 154 6.29 -2.50 17.32
N ALA A 155 6.81 -1.94 16.23
CA ALA A 155 8.16 -2.22 15.73
C ALA A 155 8.66 -1.10 14.82
N ILE A 156 9.98 -1.02 14.62
CA ILE A 156 10.61 -0.17 13.63
C ILE A 156 10.94 -1.01 12.38
N LYS A 157 10.37 -0.66 11.22
CA LYS A 157 10.63 -1.32 9.94
C LYS A 157 11.82 -0.67 9.25
N VAL A 158 12.95 -1.36 9.19
CA VAL A 158 14.16 -0.94 8.46
C VAL A 158 14.14 -1.42 7.01
N TYR A 159 14.85 -0.68 6.12
CA TYR A 159 14.80 -0.92 4.68
C TYR A 159 16.19 -0.88 4.02
N ASP A 160 16.24 -0.90 2.68
CA ASP A 160 17.39 -1.29 1.86
C ASP A 160 18.56 -0.31 1.85
N HIS A 161 18.31 1.00 1.96
CA HIS A 161 19.30 2.06 1.72
C HIS A 161 19.96 2.59 2.98
N LEU A 162 19.68 2.00 4.13
CA LEU A 162 20.34 2.40 5.37
C LEU A 162 21.86 2.18 5.30
N ALA A 163 22.61 3.24 5.56
CA ALA A 163 24.04 3.14 5.82
C ALA A 163 24.27 2.52 7.23
N PRO A 164 25.42 1.88 7.49
CA PRO A 164 25.72 1.24 8.76
C PRO A 164 25.53 2.16 9.98
N GLN A 165 25.91 3.44 9.88
CA GLN A 165 25.76 4.43 10.96
C GLN A 165 24.29 4.71 11.28
N GLY A 166 23.45 4.92 10.24
CA GLY A 166 22.01 5.14 10.39
C GLY A 166 21.31 3.92 10.98
N TYR A 167 21.64 2.71 10.49
CA TYR A 167 21.13 1.46 11.03
C TYR A 167 21.47 1.29 12.52
N GLN A 168 22.73 1.50 12.91
CA GLN A 168 23.16 1.40 14.30
C GLN A 168 22.48 2.45 15.20
N ALA A 169 22.26 3.66 14.69
CA ALA A 169 21.54 4.70 15.40
C ALA A 169 20.07 4.30 15.65
N ILE A 170 19.40 3.71 14.64
CA ILE A 170 18.05 3.17 14.78
C ILE A 170 18.01 2.05 15.83
N VAL A 171 18.95 1.11 15.79
CA VAL A 171 19.04 0.00 16.76
C VAL A 171 19.17 0.52 18.20
N ARG A 172 20.05 1.51 18.43
CA ARG A 172 20.21 2.14 19.74
C ARG A 172 18.93 2.85 20.21
N ALA A 173 18.36 3.66 19.35
CA ALA A 173 17.10 4.36 19.66
C ALA A 173 15.96 3.38 19.94
N ALA A 174 15.78 2.38 19.07
CA ALA A 174 14.73 1.36 19.22
C ALA A 174 14.87 0.60 20.55
N THR A 175 16.11 0.24 20.94
CA THR A 175 16.40 -0.39 22.23
C THR A 175 15.98 0.50 23.40
N ALA A 176 16.28 1.82 23.33
CA ALA A 176 15.94 2.77 24.37
C ALA A 176 14.43 2.96 24.54
N TYR A 177 13.65 2.83 23.47
CA TYR A 177 12.18 2.93 23.50
C TYR A 177 11.49 1.55 23.63
N GLY A 178 12.23 0.45 23.73
CA GLY A 178 11.68 -0.90 23.87
C GLY A 178 10.99 -1.44 22.62
N LEU A 179 11.30 -0.92 21.45
CA LEU A 179 10.73 -1.35 20.17
C LEU A 179 11.68 -2.33 19.46
N PRO A 180 11.19 -3.48 18.97
CA PRO A 180 12.01 -4.35 18.12
C PRO A 180 12.27 -3.72 16.76
N VAL A 181 13.46 -3.99 16.20
CA VAL A 181 13.80 -3.70 14.81
C VAL A 181 13.43 -4.90 13.95
N VAL A 182 12.67 -4.69 12.89
CA VAL A 182 12.21 -5.70 11.93
C VAL A 182 12.46 -5.20 10.51
N GLY A 183 12.47 -6.06 9.52
CA GLY A 183 12.53 -5.59 8.13
C GLY A 183 13.61 -6.21 7.27
N HIS A 184 14.10 -5.43 6.33
CA HIS A 184 15.13 -5.86 5.40
C HIS A 184 16.50 -5.89 6.06
N VAL A 185 17.42 -6.66 5.51
CA VAL A 185 18.85 -6.47 5.73
C VAL A 185 19.32 -5.44 4.69
N ALA A 186 19.62 -4.22 5.14
CA ALA A 186 20.09 -3.18 4.24
C ALA A 186 21.41 -3.60 3.56
N PHE A 187 21.57 -3.29 2.28
CA PHE A 187 22.68 -3.80 1.48
C PHE A 187 24.06 -3.42 2.03
N GLN A 188 24.19 -2.22 2.61
CA GLN A 188 25.46 -1.77 3.21
C GLN A 188 25.65 -2.24 4.65
N VAL A 189 24.64 -2.81 5.28
CA VAL A 189 24.69 -3.35 6.65
C VAL A 189 25.10 -4.82 6.64
N GLY A 190 24.43 -5.63 5.80
CA GLY A 190 24.71 -7.05 5.66
C GLY A 190 24.12 -7.92 6.77
N LEU A 191 24.09 -9.23 6.49
CA LEU A 191 23.47 -10.22 7.36
C LEU A 191 24.16 -10.29 8.75
N ASP A 192 25.49 -10.32 8.78
CA ASP A 192 26.24 -10.49 10.01
C ASP A 192 25.97 -9.35 11.01
N ALA A 193 25.90 -8.10 10.52
CA ALA A 193 25.61 -6.94 11.37
C ALA A 193 24.14 -6.93 11.83
N ALA A 194 23.20 -7.36 10.99
CA ALA A 194 21.80 -7.48 11.37
C ALA A 194 21.61 -8.56 12.46
N LEU A 195 22.28 -9.71 12.34
CA LEU A 195 22.26 -10.77 13.34
C LEU A 195 22.95 -10.34 14.66
N ALA A 196 24.10 -9.65 14.57
CA ALA A 196 24.80 -9.10 15.74
C ALA A 196 23.93 -8.08 16.50
N ALA A 197 23.16 -7.26 15.78
CA ALA A 197 22.18 -6.33 16.33
C ALA A 197 20.91 -7.01 16.86
N ARG A 198 20.78 -8.34 16.70
CA ARG A 198 19.60 -9.12 17.07
C ARG A 198 18.31 -8.53 16.43
N GLN A 199 18.39 -8.16 15.15
CA GLN A 199 17.20 -7.74 14.41
C GLN A 199 16.11 -8.80 14.57
N ARG A 200 14.93 -8.41 15.06
CA ARG A 200 13.88 -9.34 15.53
C ARG A 200 13.34 -10.22 14.40
N SER A 201 13.17 -9.65 13.18
CA SER A 201 12.86 -10.45 11.98
C SER A 201 13.55 -9.92 10.73
N ILE A 202 13.92 -10.87 9.85
CA ILE A 202 14.42 -10.61 8.50
C ILE A 202 13.32 -11.01 7.53
N GLU A 203 12.98 -10.09 6.64
CA GLU A 203 11.96 -10.27 5.62
C GLU A 203 12.60 -10.67 4.29
N HIS A 204 11.91 -11.50 3.50
CA HIS A 204 12.29 -11.91 2.13
C HIS A 204 13.63 -12.65 2.02
N LEU A 205 14.20 -13.13 3.13
CA LEU A 205 15.54 -13.71 3.21
C LEU A 205 16.65 -12.82 2.63
N TYR A 206 16.47 -11.49 2.73
CA TYR A 206 17.51 -10.55 2.31
C TYR A 206 18.77 -10.71 3.15
N GLY A 207 19.93 -10.53 2.51
CA GLY A 207 21.23 -10.71 3.13
C GLY A 207 21.82 -12.13 3.00
N TYR A 208 21.00 -13.17 2.83
CA TYR A 208 21.51 -14.55 2.75
C TYR A 208 22.28 -14.82 1.46
N VAL A 209 21.73 -14.45 0.29
CA VAL A 209 22.38 -14.65 -1.00
C VAL A 209 23.66 -13.83 -1.09
N GLU A 210 23.66 -12.63 -0.52
CA GLU A 210 24.83 -11.77 -0.41
C GLU A 210 25.93 -12.41 0.49
N ALA A 211 25.54 -12.96 1.63
CA ALA A 211 26.45 -13.67 2.53
C ALA A 211 27.01 -14.96 1.93
N MET A 212 26.28 -15.59 1.01
CA MET A 212 26.74 -16.79 0.26
C MET A 212 27.72 -16.46 -0.86
N GLN A 213 27.99 -15.20 -1.18
CA GLN A 213 28.94 -14.86 -2.24
C GLN A 213 30.37 -15.23 -1.86
N PRO A 214 31.24 -15.52 -2.85
CA PRO A 214 32.64 -15.81 -2.59
C PRO A 214 33.37 -14.64 -1.93
N PRO A 215 34.45 -14.89 -1.18
CA PRO A 215 35.31 -13.83 -0.64
C PRO A 215 35.76 -12.86 -1.72
N GLY A 216 35.79 -11.56 -1.42
CA GLY A 216 36.15 -10.53 -2.39
C GLY A 216 34.99 -10.07 -3.29
N SER A 217 33.84 -10.72 -3.26
CA SER A 217 32.65 -10.23 -3.94
C SER A 217 32.19 -8.89 -3.37
N PRO A 218 31.97 -7.87 -4.21
CA PRO A 218 31.46 -6.57 -3.74
C PRO A 218 30.13 -6.67 -3.00
N LEU A 219 29.26 -7.63 -3.33
CA LEU A 219 28.01 -7.90 -2.61
C LEU A 219 28.28 -8.38 -1.19
N ARG A 220 29.17 -9.36 -1.02
CA ARG A 220 29.53 -9.91 0.30
C ARG A 220 30.22 -8.89 1.19
N GLU A 221 31.01 -8.01 0.59
CA GLU A 221 31.77 -6.97 1.31
C GLU A 221 31.00 -5.66 1.45
N HIS A 222 29.71 -5.62 1.04
CA HIS A 222 28.81 -4.48 1.17
C HIS A 222 29.37 -3.19 0.53
N ARG A 223 30.17 -3.32 -0.54
CA ARG A 223 30.80 -2.22 -1.27
C ARG A 223 30.03 -1.81 -2.54
N VAL A 224 28.80 -2.25 -2.67
CA VAL A 224 27.92 -1.94 -3.81
C VAL A 224 26.84 -0.98 -3.34
N ASP A 225 26.52 0.02 -4.15
CA ASP A 225 25.34 0.83 -3.87
C ASP A 225 24.05 -0.02 -3.97
N PRO A 226 23.00 0.35 -3.25
CA PRO A 226 21.80 -0.50 -3.15
C PRO A 226 21.14 -0.81 -4.49
N ALA A 227 21.20 0.11 -5.48
CA ALA A 227 20.65 -0.10 -6.79
C ALA A 227 21.40 -1.16 -7.59
N SER A 228 22.72 -1.02 -7.62
CA SER A 228 23.62 -1.99 -8.25
C SER A 228 23.55 -3.35 -7.56
N ALA A 229 23.38 -3.40 -6.23
CA ALA A 229 23.21 -4.65 -5.48
C ALA A 229 21.98 -5.43 -5.96
N ARG A 230 20.83 -4.78 -6.09
CA ARG A 230 19.61 -5.42 -6.60
C ARG A 230 19.78 -5.99 -8.00
N ALA A 231 20.41 -5.23 -8.90
CA ALA A 231 20.68 -5.69 -10.25
C ALA A 231 21.60 -6.92 -10.27
N LEU A 232 22.69 -6.90 -9.51
CA LEU A 232 23.63 -8.01 -9.42
C LEU A 232 22.98 -9.27 -8.83
N ILE A 233 22.13 -9.13 -7.81
CA ILE A 233 21.37 -10.26 -7.23
C ILE A 233 20.45 -10.86 -8.29
N ALA A 234 19.71 -10.02 -8.99
CA ALA A 234 18.77 -10.45 -10.01
C ALA A 234 19.43 -11.13 -11.22
N GLU A 235 20.64 -10.70 -11.58
CA GLU A 235 21.33 -11.15 -12.81
C GLU A 235 22.31 -12.31 -12.59
N SER A 236 23.05 -12.32 -11.49
CA SER A 236 24.20 -13.23 -11.36
C SER A 236 24.43 -13.82 -9.97
N ALA A 237 24.11 -13.13 -8.89
CA ALA A 237 24.49 -13.54 -7.53
C ALA A 237 23.96 -14.93 -7.14
N VAL A 238 22.79 -15.30 -7.65
CA VAL A 238 22.17 -16.61 -7.43
C VAL A 238 23.06 -17.75 -7.97
N ARG A 239 23.74 -17.54 -9.10
CA ARG A 239 24.63 -18.54 -9.71
C ARG A 239 25.97 -18.68 -9.00
N THR A 240 26.45 -17.61 -8.37
CA THR A 240 27.74 -17.58 -7.69
C THR A 240 27.65 -17.87 -6.20
N ALA A 241 26.42 -18.03 -5.67
CA ALA A 241 26.17 -18.32 -4.27
C ALA A 241 26.72 -19.68 -3.85
N ASP A 242 27.60 -19.70 -2.86
CA ASP A 242 28.07 -20.91 -2.22
C ASP A 242 27.03 -21.49 -1.28
N ARG A 243 26.23 -22.43 -1.81
CA ARG A 243 25.13 -23.08 -1.07
C ARG A 243 25.60 -23.93 0.12
N SER A 244 26.90 -24.30 0.19
CA SER A 244 27.44 -25.04 1.33
C SER A 244 27.41 -24.23 2.63
N ARG A 245 27.42 -22.91 2.51
CA ARG A 245 27.35 -21.98 3.63
C ARG A 245 25.96 -21.90 4.30
N THR A 246 24.94 -22.50 3.70
CA THR A 246 23.57 -22.47 4.26
C THR A 246 23.56 -22.85 5.73
N ARG A 247 24.27 -23.92 6.10
CA ARG A 247 24.28 -24.40 7.50
C ARG A 247 24.88 -23.37 8.46
N GLU A 248 26.02 -22.78 8.12
CA GLU A 248 26.66 -21.73 8.90
C GLU A 248 25.72 -20.55 9.14
N LEU A 249 25.06 -20.07 8.07
CA LEU A 249 24.19 -18.90 8.14
C LEU A 249 22.92 -19.15 8.96
N VAL A 250 22.28 -20.32 8.81
CA VAL A 250 21.08 -20.64 9.59
C VAL A 250 21.41 -20.90 11.07
N ASP A 251 22.57 -21.50 11.39
CA ASP A 251 23.03 -21.67 12.76
C ASP A 251 23.32 -20.32 13.42
N ALA A 252 23.96 -19.38 12.70
CA ALA A 252 24.17 -18.01 13.17
C ALA A 252 22.82 -17.27 13.39
N THR A 253 21.87 -17.44 12.50
CA THR A 253 20.51 -16.86 12.62
C THR A 253 19.81 -17.39 13.87
N ARG A 254 19.84 -18.71 14.11
CA ARG A 254 19.30 -19.31 15.34
C ARG A 254 19.98 -18.77 16.58
N ALA A 255 21.29 -18.68 16.59
CA ALA A 255 22.06 -18.17 17.73
C ALA A 255 21.72 -16.69 18.05
N ALA A 256 21.42 -15.89 17.03
CA ALA A 256 20.98 -14.50 17.19
C ALA A 256 19.53 -14.39 17.71
N GLY A 257 18.72 -15.45 17.63
CA GLY A 257 17.30 -15.44 17.94
C GLY A 257 16.47 -14.64 16.93
N THR A 258 16.98 -14.48 15.71
CA THR A 258 16.33 -13.75 14.62
C THR A 258 15.34 -14.64 13.92
N TRP A 259 14.11 -14.14 13.72
CA TRP A 259 13.06 -14.81 12.95
C TRP A 259 13.16 -14.47 11.48
N ASN A 260 12.56 -15.31 10.61
CA ASN A 260 12.52 -15.06 9.18
C ASN A 260 11.10 -15.19 8.62
N CYS A 261 10.72 -14.20 7.80
CA CYS A 261 9.47 -14.21 7.03
C CYS A 261 9.84 -14.25 5.53
N PRO A 262 9.93 -15.43 4.91
CA PRO A 262 10.57 -15.61 3.60
C PRO A 262 9.78 -15.08 2.42
N THR A 263 8.45 -15.01 2.50
CA THR A 263 7.56 -14.59 1.41
C THR A 263 7.89 -15.26 0.07
N LEU A 264 8.02 -16.60 0.09
CA LEU A 264 8.43 -17.42 -1.08
C LEU A 264 7.47 -17.24 -2.26
N ILE A 265 6.22 -16.95 -1.97
CA ILE A 265 5.18 -16.74 -2.98
C ILE A 265 5.55 -15.63 -3.98
N ILE A 266 6.32 -14.61 -3.58
CA ILE A 266 6.80 -13.57 -4.50
C ILE A 266 7.65 -14.21 -5.61
N ARG A 267 8.58 -15.11 -5.25
CA ARG A 267 9.45 -15.81 -6.21
C ARG A 267 8.64 -16.73 -7.11
N ARG A 268 7.64 -17.41 -6.56
CA ARG A 268 6.70 -18.22 -7.33
C ARG A 268 5.95 -17.37 -8.37
N ARG A 269 5.46 -16.18 -8.01
CA ARG A 269 4.80 -15.25 -8.93
C ARG A 269 5.70 -14.80 -10.08
N HIS A 270 6.99 -14.63 -9.83
CA HIS A 270 7.93 -14.29 -10.88
C HIS A 270 8.07 -15.39 -11.96
N LEU A 271 7.83 -16.65 -11.61
CA LEU A 271 7.89 -17.79 -12.53
C LEU A 271 6.64 -17.99 -13.39
N GLN A 272 5.50 -17.43 -12.97
CA GLN A 272 4.23 -17.56 -13.68
C GLN A 272 4.20 -16.65 -14.92
N THR A 273 3.51 -17.10 -15.96
CA THR A 273 3.30 -16.30 -17.18
C THR A 273 2.35 -15.14 -16.90
N LEU A 274 2.37 -14.11 -17.75
CA LEU A 274 1.41 -13.01 -17.63
C LEU A 274 -0.04 -13.50 -17.80
N ASP A 275 -0.26 -14.43 -18.74
CA ASP A 275 -1.61 -14.98 -18.98
C ASP A 275 -2.13 -15.73 -17.76
N ASP A 276 -1.29 -16.56 -17.10
CA ASP A 276 -1.66 -17.21 -15.84
C ASP A 276 -2.03 -16.20 -14.75
N LEU A 277 -1.25 -15.13 -14.63
CA LEU A 277 -1.46 -14.08 -13.63
C LEU A 277 -2.74 -13.27 -13.91
N MET A 278 -3.00 -12.95 -15.17
CA MET A 278 -4.21 -12.23 -15.56
C MET A 278 -5.48 -13.08 -15.47
N ALA A 279 -5.37 -14.41 -15.61
CA ALA A 279 -6.48 -15.34 -15.48
C ALA A 279 -6.90 -15.62 -14.02
N ARG A 280 -6.17 -15.11 -13.04
CA ARG A 280 -6.46 -15.38 -11.62
C ARG A 280 -7.80 -14.79 -11.19
N PRO A 281 -8.67 -15.58 -10.54
CA PRO A 281 -9.98 -15.10 -10.09
C PRO A 281 -9.88 -14.02 -9.02
N GLU A 282 -8.78 -13.97 -8.28
CA GLU A 282 -8.53 -12.98 -7.22
C GLU A 282 -8.34 -11.56 -7.76
N ASN A 283 -8.01 -11.39 -9.04
CA ASN A 283 -7.95 -10.08 -9.69
C ASN A 283 -9.26 -9.28 -9.52
N ARG A 284 -10.40 -9.94 -9.32
CA ARG A 284 -11.69 -9.30 -9.08
C ARG A 284 -11.77 -8.51 -7.78
N TYR A 285 -10.90 -8.78 -6.82
CA TYR A 285 -10.86 -8.12 -5.50
C TYR A 285 -9.96 -6.89 -5.47
N GLU A 286 -9.25 -6.65 -6.54
CA GLU A 286 -8.36 -5.51 -6.69
C GLU A 286 -8.96 -4.47 -7.65
N PRO A 287 -8.71 -3.18 -7.41
CA PRO A 287 -9.08 -2.17 -8.39
C PRO A 287 -8.48 -2.50 -9.77
N PRO A 288 -9.23 -2.35 -10.87
CA PRO A 288 -8.75 -2.65 -12.22
C PRO A 288 -7.43 -1.97 -12.54
N MET A 289 -7.21 -0.78 -12.01
CA MET A 289 -5.97 -0.02 -12.15
C MET A 289 -4.78 -0.69 -11.47
N SER A 290 -4.95 -1.28 -10.29
CA SER A 290 -3.88 -2.02 -9.61
C SER A 290 -3.46 -3.22 -10.45
N VAL A 291 -4.42 -3.96 -10.98
CA VAL A 291 -4.18 -5.12 -11.85
C VAL A 291 -3.47 -4.70 -13.14
N GLU A 292 -3.89 -3.58 -13.77
CA GLU A 292 -3.22 -3.04 -14.94
C GLU A 292 -1.80 -2.56 -14.62
N GLY A 293 -1.58 -1.92 -13.48
CA GLY A 293 -0.24 -1.55 -13.01
C GLY A 293 0.67 -2.78 -12.83
N TRP A 294 0.14 -3.86 -12.28
CA TRP A 294 0.87 -5.13 -12.13
C TRP A 294 1.17 -5.78 -13.49
N ARG A 295 0.20 -5.73 -14.42
CA ARG A 295 0.40 -6.19 -15.80
C ARG A 295 1.56 -5.45 -16.46
N GLN A 296 1.58 -4.14 -16.36
CA GLN A 296 2.64 -3.30 -16.93
C GLN A 296 3.99 -3.57 -16.26
N PHE A 297 4.02 -3.72 -14.95
CA PHE A 297 5.23 -4.11 -14.25
C PHE A 297 5.80 -5.43 -14.78
N LYS A 298 4.96 -6.46 -14.95
CA LYS A 298 5.37 -7.77 -15.46
C LYS A 298 5.90 -7.69 -16.91
N LEU A 299 5.32 -6.83 -17.75
CA LEU A 299 5.79 -6.58 -19.11
C LEU A 299 7.13 -5.83 -19.14
N THR A 300 7.29 -4.83 -18.27
CA THR A 300 8.47 -3.97 -18.21
C THR A 300 9.67 -4.68 -17.58
N TYR A 301 9.41 -5.53 -16.59
CA TYR A 301 10.41 -6.33 -15.90
C TYR A 301 10.18 -7.83 -16.20
N PRO A 302 10.50 -8.29 -17.41
CA PRO A 302 10.44 -9.70 -17.72
C PRO A 302 11.56 -10.38 -16.94
N TYR A 303 11.26 -10.78 -15.71
CA TYR A 303 12.20 -11.59 -14.92
C TYR A 303 12.54 -12.83 -15.70
N GLY A 304 13.81 -12.99 -16.10
CA GLY A 304 14.26 -14.18 -16.81
C GLY A 304 13.93 -15.43 -16.01
N THR A 305 13.13 -16.31 -16.58
CA THR A 305 12.56 -17.47 -15.87
C THR A 305 13.61 -18.42 -15.31
N SER A 306 14.79 -18.56 -15.97
CA SER A 306 15.84 -19.50 -15.55
C SER A 306 16.47 -19.12 -14.18
N LEU A 307 16.86 -17.86 -13.98
CA LEU A 307 17.47 -17.43 -12.71
C LEU A 307 16.47 -17.41 -11.58
N LYS A 308 15.20 -17.12 -11.85
CA LYS A 308 14.15 -17.10 -10.83
C LYS A 308 13.82 -18.48 -10.26
N GLY A 309 13.90 -19.53 -11.07
CA GLY A 309 13.79 -20.90 -10.58
C GLY A 309 14.95 -21.27 -9.64
N GLU A 310 16.18 -20.87 -9.99
CA GLU A 310 17.36 -21.07 -9.14
C GLU A 310 17.27 -20.27 -7.83
N GLU A 311 16.77 -19.02 -7.88
CA GLU A 311 16.54 -18.18 -6.70
C GLU A 311 15.55 -18.84 -5.74
N LEU A 312 14.40 -19.28 -6.25
CA LEU A 312 13.39 -19.98 -5.44
C LEU A 312 13.99 -21.24 -4.78
N ALA A 313 14.77 -22.03 -5.53
CA ALA A 313 15.41 -23.24 -4.99
C ALA A 313 16.41 -22.95 -3.86
N ILE A 314 17.19 -21.84 -3.96
CA ILE A 314 18.08 -21.42 -2.87
C ILE A 314 17.24 -21.00 -1.64
N PHE A 315 16.18 -20.23 -1.83
CA PHE A 315 15.34 -19.78 -0.74
C PHE A 315 14.61 -20.93 -0.04
N GLN A 316 14.13 -21.91 -0.81
CA GLN A 316 13.57 -23.15 -0.25
C GLN A 316 14.63 -23.95 0.53
N GLN A 317 15.89 -23.98 0.07
CA GLN A 317 16.99 -24.60 0.81
C GLN A 317 17.27 -23.87 2.15
N ILE A 318 17.27 -22.52 2.15
CA ILE A 318 17.47 -21.71 3.36
C ILE A 318 16.31 -21.97 4.33
N VAL A 319 15.06 -21.95 3.87
CA VAL A 319 13.87 -22.21 4.71
C VAL A 319 13.95 -23.59 5.35
N ARG A 320 14.31 -24.63 4.57
CA ARG A 320 14.54 -25.99 5.11
C ARG A 320 15.62 -26.00 6.19
N GLY A 321 16.72 -25.28 5.95
CA GLY A 321 17.84 -25.16 6.90
C GLY A 321 17.42 -24.44 8.17
N LEU A 322 16.70 -23.32 8.09
CA LEU A 322 16.17 -22.57 9.22
C LEU A 322 15.24 -23.44 10.06
N HIS A 323 14.31 -24.15 9.41
CA HIS A 323 13.41 -25.08 10.11
C HIS A 323 14.19 -26.21 10.82
N ALA A 324 15.12 -26.85 10.12
CA ALA A 324 15.92 -27.94 10.68
C ALA A 324 16.85 -27.50 11.82
N SER A 325 17.32 -26.24 11.80
CA SER A 325 18.13 -25.66 12.89
C SER A 325 17.30 -25.27 14.11
N GLY A 326 15.98 -25.17 13.99
CA GLY A 326 15.09 -24.61 15.01
C GLY A 326 15.10 -23.08 15.07
N ALA A 327 15.56 -22.39 14.02
CA ALA A 327 15.39 -20.95 13.89
C ALA A 327 13.92 -20.58 13.64
N GLY A 328 13.51 -19.41 14.14
CA GLY A 328 12.12 -18.96 13.99
C GLY A 328 11.73 -18.69 12.54
N LEU A 329 10.60 -19.27 12.12
CA LEU A 329 9.97 -19.02 10.82
C LEU A 329 8.58 -18.44 10.98
N LEU A 330 8.21 -17.50 10.13
CA LEU A 330 6.92 -16.84 10.04
C LEU A 330 6.37 -17.01 8.62
N ALA A 331 5.07 -17.24 8.48
CA ALA A 331 4.38 -17.17 7.21
C ALA A 331 3.97 -15.73 6.92
N GLY A 332 4.21 -15.25 5.71
CA GLY A 332 3.81 -13.92 5.26
C GLY A 332 3.87 -13.81 3.75
N THR A 333 3.10 -12.90 3.19
CA THR A 333 2.87 -12.85 1.74
C THR A 333 3.50 -11.64 1.04
N ASP A 334 3.65 -10.53 1.74
CA ASP A 334 3.95 -9.21 1.18
C ASP A 334 2.82 -8.68 0.26
N ALA A 335 1.56 -9.06 0.54
CA ALA A 335 0.41 -8.48 -0.16
C ALA A 335 0.33 -6.97 0.17
N SER A 336 0.21 -6.08 -0.83
CA SER A 336 -0.14 -6.24 -2.25
C SER A 336 1.05 -6.01 -3.20
N VAL A 337 2.08 -6.83 -3.15
CA VAL A 337 3.08 -6.87 -4.23
C VAL A 337 2.39 -7.50 -5.47
N HIS A 338 2.92 -7.25 -6.66
CA HIS A 338 2.29 -7.62 -7.93
C HIS A 338 1.72 -9.05 -7.95
N PHE A 339 0.41 -9.15 -8.13
CA PHE A 339 -0.37 -10.40 -8.12
C PHE A 339 -0.27 -11.23 -6.83
N ILE A 340 0.11 -10.60 -5.72
CA ILE A 340 0.03 -11.17 -4.37
C ILE A 340 -1.21 -10.60 -3.70
N PHE A 341 -2.21 -11.45 -3.46
CA PHE A 341 -3.54 -11.04 -3.01
C PHE A 341 -3.68 -11.21 -1.50
N HIS A 342 -4.29 -10.23 -0.86
CA HIS A 342 -4.60 -10.29 0.56
C HIS A 342 -5.45 -11.53 0.88
N GLY A 343 -5.03 -12.27 1.88
CA GLY A 343 -5.66 -13.50 2.33
C GLY A 343 -5.31 -14.71 1.47
N SER A 344 -5.78 -14.80 0.22
CA SER A 344 -5.64 -16.02 -0.59
C SER A 344 -4.20 -16.44 -0.87
N SER A 345 -3.27 -15.48 -0.97
CA SER A 345 -1.86 -15.80 -1.22
C SER A 345 -1.16 -16.47 -0.04
N LEU A 346 -1.69 -16.38 1.18
CA LEU A 346 -1.10 -17.08 2.33
C LEU A 346 -1.20 -18.60 2.16
N HIS A 347 -2.29 -19.11 1.60
CA HIS A 347 -2.41 -20.54 1.34
C HIS A 347 -1.35 -21.04 0.36
N GLU A 348 -0.97 -20.21 -0.62
CA GLU A 348 0.08 -20.52 -1.57
C GLU A 348 1.48 -20.44 -0.94
N GLU A 349 1.69 -19.50 0.00
CA GLU A 349 2.93 -19.45 0.80
C GLU A 349 3.10 -20.73 1.65
N LEU A 350 2.00 -21.26 2.20
CA LEU A 350 2.04 -22.55 2.91
C LEU A 350 2.40 -23.72 1.98
N GLU A 351 1.94 -23.69 0.73
CA GLU A 351 2.36 -24.68 -0.29
C GLU A 351 3.87 -24.57 -0.58
N GLU A 352 4.42 -23.36 -0.63
CA GLU A 352 5.86 -23.14 -0.79
C GLU A 352 6.66 -23.65 0.42
N PHE A 353 6.15 -23.55 1.65
CA PHE A 353 6.79 -24.18 2.82
C PHE A 353 6.83 -25.71 2.69
N VAL A 354 5.74 -26.32 2.23
CA VAL A 354 5.71 -27.77 1.97
C VAL A 354 6.66 -28.12 0.82
N ALA A 355 6.71 -27.35 -0.25
CA ALA A 355 7.68 -27.53 -1.34
C ALA A 355 9.14 -27.36 -0.86
N ALA A 356 9.38 -26.51 0.14
CA ALA A 356 10.67 -26.37 0.80
C ALA A 356 11.04 -27.59 1.68
N GLY A 357 10.10 -28.49 1.98
CA GLY A 357 10.33 -29.75 2.70
C GLY A 357 9.75 -29.80 4.11
N LEU A 358 8.92 -28.84 4.52
CA LEU A 358 8.13 -28.92 5.74
C LEU A 358 6.94 -29.87 5.53
N THR A 359 6.49 -30.54 6.59
CA THR A 359 5.20 -31.25 6.54
C THR A 359 4.03 -30.23 6.55
N PRO A 360 2.84 -30.62 6.07
CA PRO A 360 1.67 -29.75 6.19
C PRO A 360 1.41 -29.26 7.63
N TYR A 361 1.56 -30.16 8.63
CA TYR A 361 1.46 -29.78 10.04
C TYR A 361 2.48 -28.70 10.43
N GLN A 362 3.74 -28.85 10.04
CA GLN A 362 4.79 -27.88 10.31
C GLN A 362 4.52 -26.50 9.64
N ALA A 363 4.00 -26.50 8.42
CA ALA A 363 3.59 -25.27 7.73
C ALA A 363 2.44 -24.56 8.48
N LEU A 364 1.46 -25.30 9.02
CA LEU A 364 0.40 -24.76 9.86
C LEU A 364 0.95 -24.15 11.15
N VAL A 365 1.92 -24.81 11.80
CA VAL A 365 2.60 -24.28 12.99
C VAL A 365 3.28 -22.95 12.69
N VAL A 366 3.96 -22.84 11.53
CA VAL A 366 4.60 -21.58 11.08
C VAL A 366 3.58 -20.46 10.92
N ALA A 367 2.38 -20.76 10.38
CA ALA A 367 1.34 -19.78 10.09
C ALA A 367 0.40 -19.47 11.26
N SER A 368 0.63 -20.03 12.45
CA SER A 368 -0.26 -19.78 13.60
C SER A 368 0.52 -19.71 14.92
N ARG A 369 0.98 -20.84 15.46
CA ARG A 369 1.69 -20.88 16.75
C ARG A 369 2.95 -20.03 16.75
N ASN A 370 3.79 -20.12 15.72
CA ASN A 370 5.01 -19.34 15.59
C ASN A 370 4.72 -17.83 15.51
N ALA A 371 3.65 -17.45 14.83
CA ALA A 371 3.22 -16.04 14.78
C ALA A 371 2.85 -15.52 16.18
N ALA A 372 2.08 -16.30 16.95
CA ALA A 372 1.72 -15.95 18.32
C ALA A 372 2.95 -15.89 19.25
N GLU A 373 3.91 -16.81 19.09
CA GLU A 373 5.18 -16.81 19.84
C GLU A 373 6.01 -15.56 19.50
N PHE A 374 6.12 -15.21 18.22
CA PHE A 374 6.83 -14.01 17.78
C PHE A 374 6.23 -12.73 18.35
N LEU A 375 4.90 -12.64 18.40
CA LEU A 375 4.15 -11.50 18.94
C LEU A 375 4.13 -11.48 20.48
N GLY A 376 4.58 -12.54 21.14
CA GLY A 376 4.49 -12.66 22.60
C GLY A 376 3.08 -12.98 23.10
N GLU A 377 2.22 -13.52 22.25
CA GLU A 377 0.81 -13.82 22.51
C GLU A 377 0.51 -15.32 22.58
N LEU A 378 1.53 -16.18 22.74
CA LEU A 378 1.30 -17.63 22.71
C LEU A 378 0.34 -18.11 23.81
N ASP A 379 0.28 -17.44 24.94
CA ASP A 379 -0.69 -17.75 26.01
C ASP A 379 -2.12 -17.34 25.64
N GLU A 380 -2.28 -16.43 24.69
CA GLU A 380 -3.56 -15.84 24.26
C GLU A 380 -4.10 -16.41 22.94
N SER A 381 -3.23 -16.85 22.03
CA SER A 381 -3.60 -17.22 20.66
C SER A 381 -2.67 -18.29 20.06
N GLY A 382 -2.81 -18.59 18.77
CA GLY A 382 -1.90 -19.47 18.01
C GLY A 382 -2.09 -20.97 18.20
N THR A 383 -2.87 -21.40 19.20
CA THR A 383 -3.25 -22.80 19.43
C THR A 383 -4.70 -22.89 19.90
N VAL A 384 -5.35 -24.07 19.74
CA VAL A 384 -6.72 -24.26 20.23
C VAL A 384 -6.66 -24.88 21.64
N ALA A 385 -6.94 -24.05 22.66
CA ALA A 385 -6.99 -24.48 24.05
C ALA A 385 -8.00 -23.63 24.83
N ALA A 386 -8.55 -24.21 25.92
CA ALA A 386 -9.43 -23.47 26.81
C ALA A 386 -8.72 -22.27 27.43
N GLY A 387 -9.40 -21.13 27.53
CA GLY A 387 -8.88 -19.82 27.99
C GLY A 387 -8.34 -18.93 26.88
N LYS A 388 -7.93 -19.48 25.75
CA LYS A 388 -7.37 -18.70 24.63
C LYS A 388 -8.45 -17.97 23.83
N ARG A 389 -8.02 -16.95 23.11
CA ARG A 389 -8.87 -16.17 22.18
C ARG A 389 -9.48 -17.11 21.14
N ALA A 390 -10.75 -16.94 20.88
CA ALA A 390 -11.48 -17.77 19.93
C ALA A 390 -11.25 -17.26 18.50
N ASP A 391 -10.04 -17.48 18.01
CA ASP A 391 -9.61 -17.28 16.62
C ASP A 391 -9.43 -18.67 15.99
N LEU A 392 -10.45 -19.13 15.27
CA LEU A 392 -10.55 -20.50 14.79
C LEU A 392 -10.90 -20.55 13.31
N LEU A 393 -10.35 -21.53 12.63
CA LEU A 393 -10.69 -21.86 11.24
C LEU A 393 -11.35 -23.24 11.24
N VAL A 394 -12.57 -23.32 10.70
CA VAL A 394 -13.30 -24.56 10.50
C VAL A 394 -13.19 -24.97 9.03
N LEU A 395 -12.69 -26.17 8.79
CA LEU A 395 -12.38 -26.71 7.48
C LEU A 395 -13.22 -27.97 7.20
N SER A 396 -13.63 -28.17 5.96
CA SER A 396 -14.34 -29.39 5.52
C SER A 396 -13.38 -30.50 5.05
N ALA A 397 -12.05 -30.29 5.08
CA ALA A 397 -11.04 -31.26 4.72
C ALA A 397 -9.81 -31.13 5.61
N ASP A 398 -9.10 -32.24 5.85
CA ASP A 398 -7.93 -32.28 6.73
C ASP A 398 -6.71 -31.53 6.15
N PRO A 399 -6.28 -30.41 6.77
CA PRO A 399 -5.16 -29.64 6.27
C PRO A 399 -3.79 -30.28 6.56
N THR A 400 -3.72 -31.30 7.42
CA THR A 400 -2.49 -32.04 7.70
C THR A 400 -2.24 -33.19 6.72
N GLU A 401 -3.27 -33.62 5.99
CA GLU A 401 -3.11 -34.54 4.85
C GLU A 401 -2.60 -33.81 3.60
N ARG A 402 -3.18 -32.67 3.30
CA ARG A 402 -2.76 -31.79 2.19
C ARG A 402 -2.93 -30.32 2.62
N ILE A 403 -1.85 -29.58 2.53
CA ILE A 403 -1.86 -28.16 2.94
C ILE A 403 -2.88 -27.32 2.14
N THR A 404 -3.18 -27.68 0.89
CA THR A 404 -4.20 -27.05 0.05
C THR A 404 -5.61 -27.12 0.65
N ASN A 405 -5.85 -28.05 1.58
CA ASN A 405 -7.12 -28.18 2.29
C ASN A 405 -7.38 -27.01 3.26
N THR A 406 -6.42 -26.15 3.55
CA THR A 406 -6.63 -24.89 4.25
C THR A 406 -7.59 -23.95 3.51
N ARG A 407 -7.83 -24.17 2.21
CA ARG A 407 -8.82 -23.43 1.42
C ARG A 407 -10.24 -23.97 1.56
N ALA A 408 -10.41 -25.15 2.10
CA ALA A 408 -11.74 -25.79 2.26
C ALA A 408 -12.49 -25.21 3.49
N ILE A 409 -12.65 -23.88 3.50
CA ILE A 409 -13.18 -23.11 4.63
C ILE A 409 -14.70 -23.27 4.72
N ASP A 410 -15.17 -23.82 5.83
CA ASP A 410 -16.59 -23.90 6.20
C ASP A 410 -17.04 -22.67 7.02
N GLY A 411 -16.12 -22.10 7.82
CA GLY A 411 -16.34 -20.87 8.54
C GLY A 411 -15.12 -20.39 9.30
N VAL A 412 -15.16 -19.17 9.75
CA VAL A 412 -14.08 -18.49 10.49
C VAL A 412 -14.64 -17.89 11.75
N MET A 413 -13.93 -18.04 12.84
CA MET A 413 -14.18 -17.34 14.08
C MET A 413 -13.02 -16.39 14.35
N SER A 414 -13.33 -15.11 14.51
CA SER A 414 -12.35 -14.07 14.82
C SER A 414 -12.82 -13.31 16.06
N GLY A 415 -12.02 -13.33 17.13
CA GLY A 415 -12.38 -12.71 18.40
C GLY A 415 -13.73 -13.22 18.94
N GLY A 416 -14.04 -14.51 18.79
CA GLY A 416 -15.31 -15.12 19.19
C GLY A 416 -16.51 -14.84 18.26
N ARG A 417 -16.35 -14.02 17.23
CA ARG A 417 -17.40 -13.76 16.25
C ARG A 417 -17.33 -14.81 15.15
N TRP A 418 -18.41 -15.57 14.99
CA TRP A 418 -18.57 -16.58 13.95
C TRP A 418 -18.99 -15.94 12.62
N LEU A 419 -18.32 -16.37 11.56
CA LEU A 419 -18.63 -16.05 10.17
C LEU A 419 -18.75 -17.39 9.43
N ALA A 420 -19.97 -17.77 9.08
CA ALA A 420 -20.21 -18.96 8.27
C ALA A 420 -19.74 -18.74 6.82
N ARG A 421 -19.56 -19.79 6.03
CA ARG A 421 -19.18 -19.69 4.63
C ARG A 421 -20.03 -18.68 3.85
N SER A 422 -21.34 -18.68 4.07
CA SER A 422 -22.26 -17.71 3.44
C SER A 422 -21.94 -16.25 3.82
N ASP A 423 -21.55 -16.00 5.06
CA ASP A 423 -21.17 -14.64 5.49
C ASP A 423 -19.86 -14.20 4.82
N LEU A 424 -18.88 -15.14 4.74
CA LEU A 424 -17.61 -14.89 4.08
C LEU A 424 -17.78 -14.64 2.57
N ASP A 425 -18.72 -15.36 1.91
CA ASP A 425 -19.05 -15.13 0.51
C ASP A 425 -19.67 -13.73 0.28
N VAL A 426 -20.50 -13.27 1.19
CA VAL A 426 -21.03 -11.89 1.18
C VAL A 426 -19.90 -10.86 1.32
N LEU A 427 -18.94 -11.10 2.21
CA LEU A 427 -17.77 -10.22 2.33
C LEU A 427 -16.96 -10.17 1.03
N LEU A 428 -16.68 -11.33 0.43
CA LEU A 428 -15.94 -11.42 -0.84
C LEU A 428 -16.68 -10.69 -1.98
N GLU A 429 -17.99 -10.83 -2.08
CA GLU A 429 -18.76 -10.15 -3.12
C GLU A 429 -18.84 -8.63 -2.88
N ARG A 430 -18.93 -8.22 -1.62
CA ARG A 430 -18.80 -6.80 -1.25
C ARG A 430 -17.47 -6.21 -1.71
N VAL A 431 -16.35 -6.89 -1.40
CA VAL A 431 -15.01 -6.41 -1.81
C VAL A 431 -14.90 -6.35 -3.33
N ALA A 432 -15.36 -7.38 -4.05
CA ALA A 432 -15.36 -7.39 -5.52
C ALA A 432 -16.21 -6.28 -6.13
N THR A 433 -17.33 -5.93 -5.48
CA THR A 433 -18.17 -4.81 -5.90
C THR A 433 -17.47 -3.47 -5.67
N ASN A 434 -16.90 -3.29 -4.47
CA ASN A 434 -16.17 -2.07 -4.12
C ASN A 434 -14.94 -1.84 -5.01
N ALA A 435 -14.19 -2.90 -5.33
CA ALA A 435 -13.02 -2.83 -6.21
C ALA A 435 -13.36 -2.31 -7.62
N ARG A 436 -14.60 -2.56 -8.09
CA ARG A 436 -15.09 -2.11 -9.40
C ARG A 436 -15.87 -0.81 -9.35
N ALA A 437 -16.29 -0.38 -8.15
CA ALA A 437 -17.10 0.82 -8.01
C ALA A 437 -16.29 2.04 -8.42
N LEU A 438 -16.71 2.67 -9.51
CA LEU A 438 -16.26 4.03 -9.81
C LEU A 438 -16.82 4.94 -8.70
N PRO A 439 -16.00 5.79 -8.09
CA PRO A 439 -16.47 6.71 -7.08
C PRO A 439 -17.65 7.54 -7.60
N GLN A 440 -18.75 7.61 -6.82
CA GLN A 440 -19.98 8.32 -7.23
C GLN A 440 -19.76 9.79 -7.62
N TRP A 441 -18.68 10.40 -7.14
CA TRP A 441 -18.31 11.78 -7.46
C TRP A 441 -17.83 11.98 -8.92
N LEU A 442 -17.50 10.91 -9.67
CA LEU A 442 -17.19 11.01 -11.11
C LEU A 442 -18.41 11.42 -11.95
N SER A 443 -19.63 11.25 -11.44
CA SER A 443 -20.87 11.49 -12.18
C SER A 443 -21.70 12.70 -11.71
N GLY A 444 -21.30 13.39 -10.62
CA GLY A 444 -22.04 14.52 -10.06
C GLY A 444 -21.71 15.87 -10.71
N PRO A 445 -22.60 16.88 -10.63
CA PRO A 445 -22.27 18.24 -11.03
C PRO A 445 -21.17 18.84 -10.15
N PRO A 446 -20.37 19.81 -10.67
CA PRO A 446 -19.32 20.47 -9.88
C PRO A 446 -19.88 21.09 -8.60
N SER A 447 -19.13 21.00 -7.50
CA SER A 447 -19.55 21.49 -6.17
C SER A 447 -19.81 23.00 -6.10
N TRP A 448 -19.35 23.77 -7.07
CA TRP A 448 -19.49 25.23 -7.17
C TRP A 448 -20.46 25.72 -8.26
N ALA A 449 -21.35 24.85 -8.73
CA ALA A 449 -22.35 25.21 -9.76
C ALA A 449 -23.25 26.38 -9.36
N THR A 450 -23.34 26.72 -8.05
CA THR A 450 -24.15 27.82 -7.51
C THR A 450 -23.38 29.11 -7.27
N GLU A 451 -22.06 29.15 -7.51
CA GLU A 451 -21.24 30.34 -7.29
C GLU A 451 -21.26 31.26 -8.52
N ALA A 452 -20.81 32.53 -8.32
CA ALA A 452 -20.67 33.50 -9.40
C ALA A 452 -19.85 32.94 -10.59
N PRO A 453 -20.15 33.30 -11.84
CA PRO A 453 -19.46 32.73 -13.00
C PRO A 453 -17.95 33.02 -12.93
N PRO A 454 -17.10 32.00 -13.10
CA PRO A 454 -15.64 32.14 -13.09
C PRO A 454 -15.13 32.68 -14.44
N GLU A 455 -13.88 33.17 -14.48
CA GLU A 455 -13.17 33.39 -15.73
C GLU A 455 -13.07 32.09 -16.53
N PHE A 456 -12.84 30.99 -15.81
CA PHE A 456 -12.76 29.64 -16.38
C PHE A 456 -13.08 28.59 -15.30
N ALA A 457 -13.86 27.59 -15.64
CA ALA A 457 -14.00 26.37 -14.85
C ALA A 457 -13.96 25.14 -15.73
N ALA A 458 -13.31 24.10 -15.29
CA ALA A 458 -13.23 22.85 -16.01
C ALA A 458 -13.10 21.66 -15.06
N ARG A 459 -13.49 20.50 -15.56
CA ARG A 459 -13.26 19.19 -14.93
C ARG A 459 -12.30 18.41 -15.80
N TYR A 460 -11.32 17.83 -15.14
CA TYR A 460 -10.32 16.97 -15.72
C TYR A 460 -10.48 15.56 -15.17
N GLU A 461 -10.44 14.57 -16.01
CA GLU A 461 -10.34 13.17 -15.64
C GLU A 461 -8.89 12.71 -15.69
N LEU A 462 -8.50 11.99 -14.65
CA LEU A 462 -7.20 11.33 -14.54
C LEU A 462 -7.37 9.89 -14.97
N ASP A 463 -6.59 9.47 -15.95
CA ASP A 463 -6.63 8.16 -16.55
C ASP A 463 -5.26 7.49 -16.48
N PHE A 464 -5.24 6.20 -16.21
CA PHE A 464 -4.03 5.38 -16.25
C PHE A 464 -4.26 4.18 -17.16
N GLY A 465 -3.64 4.18 -18.34
CA GLY A 465 -3.76 3.09 -19.29
C GLY A 465 -5.19 2.85 -19.81
N GLY A 466 -6.04 3.89 -19.86
CA GLY A 466 -7.44 3.80 -20.25
C GLY A 466 -8.41 3.55 -19.08
N THR A 467 -7.93 3.46 -17.85
CA THR A 467 -8.75 3.29 -16.65
C THR A 467 -8.85 4.59 -15.86
N PRO A 468 -10.05 5.16 -15.61
CA PRO A 468 -10.23 6.34 -14.80
C PRO A 468 -9.76 6.12 -13.35
N VAL A 469 -8.90 7.01 -12.84
CA VAL A 469 -8.31 6.89 -11.49
C VAL A 469 -8.65 8.06 -10.59
N GLY A 470 -9.22 9.10 -11.14
CA GLY A 470 -9.62 10.28 -10.41
C GLY A 470 -10.19 11.38 -11.28
N ALA A 471 -10.62 12.45 -10.63
CA ALA A 471 -10.97 13.68 -11.31
C ALA A 471 -10.54 14.89 -10.48
N GLU A 472 -10.23 15.98 -11.16
CA GLU A 472 -9.96 17.26 -10.54
C GLU A 472 -10.83 18.33 -11.20
N GLU A 473 -11.54 19.06 -10.37
CA GLU A 473 -12.30 20.22 -10.75
C GLU A 473 -11.46 21.47 -10.50
N VAL A 474 -11.45 22.37 -11.46
CA VAL A 474 -10.64 23.60 -11.40
C VAL A 474 -11.52 24.79 -11.68
N ARG A 475 -11.36 25.84 -10.89
CA ARG A 475 -12.03 27.13 -11.03
C ARG A 475 -11.00 28.26 -10.97
N VAL A 476 -10.99 29.11 -11.98
CA VAL A 476 -10.10 30.27 -12.10
C VAL A 476 -10.94 31.54 -12.03
N GLU A 477 -10.59 32.44 -11.15
CA GLU A 477 -11.23 33.74 -10.95
C GLU A 477 -10.20 34.86 -11.10
N ARG A 478 -10.63 35.95 -11.74
CA ARG A 478 -9.80 37.16 -11.82
C ARG A 478 -9.96 37.95 -10.54
N ARG A 479 -8.87 38.49 -10.04
CA ARG A 479 -8.82 39.37 -8.88
C ARG A 479 -8.80 40.83 -9.34
N ASP A 480 -9.21 41.75 -8.45
CA ASP A 480 -9.25 43.20 -8.72
C ASP A 480 -7.85 43.79 -8.97
N ASP A 481 -6.79 43.16 -8.41
CA ASP A 481 -5.39 43.53 -8.62
C ASP A 481 -4.80 43.02 -9.97
N GLY A 482 -5.62 42.41 -10.81
CA GLY A 482 -5.21 41.81 -12.09
C GLY A 482 -4.64 40.40 -11.95
N GLY A 483 -4.45 39.91 -10.75
CA GLY A 483 -4.03 38.54 -10.45
C GLY A 483 -5.15 37.53 -10.62
N ARG A 484 -4.85 36.28 -10.30
CA ARG A 484 -5.78 35.14 -10.39
C ARG A 484 -5.86 34.37 -9.07
N ARG A 485 -7.05 33.86 -8.79
CA ARG A 485 -7.28 32.85 -7.78
C ARG A 485 -7.67 31.55 -8.50
N ILE A 486 -6.93 30.48 -8.23
CA ILE A 486 -7.19 29.15 -8.78
C ILE A 486 -7.61 28.26 -7.62
N ARG A 487 -8.83 27.74 -7.65
CA ARG A 487 -9.32 26.76 -6.69
C ARG A 487 -9.43 25.40 -7.37
N THR A 488 -8.94 24.38 -6.71
CA THR A 488 -9.05 23.00 -7.21
C THR A 488 -9.67 22.08 -6.17
N ARG A 489 -10.39 21.08 -6.65
CA ARG A 489 -10.91 20.00 -5.84
C ARG A 489 -10.63 18.69 -6.56
N ALA A 490 -9.66 17.94 -6.07
CA ALA A 490 -9.32 16.64 -6.61
C ALA A 490 -9.91 15.52 -5.77
N HIS A 491 -10.39 14.49 -6.44
CA HIS A 491 -10.78 13.23 -5.84
C HIS A 491 -9.98 12.13 -6.51
N LEU A 492 -9.29 11.34 -5.70
CA LEU A 492 -8.42 10.27 -6.16
C LEU A 492 -8.87 8.93 -5.60
N ALA A 493 -8.84 7.90 -6.41
CA ALA A 493 -8.90 6.53 -5.93
C ALA A 493 -7.53 6.08 -5.42
N THR A 494 -7.49 5.14 -4.47
CA THR A 494 -6.22 4.58 -4.00
C THR A 494 -5.49 3.91 -5.15
N PHE A 495 -4.27 4.32 -5.38
CA PHE A 495 -3.36 3.67 -6.31
C PHE A 495 -2.13 3.18 -5.57
N ALA A 496 -1.99 1.87 -5.45
CA ALA A 496 -0.80 1.21 -4.92
C ALA A 496 -0.03 0.58 -6.08
N GLY A 497 0.87 1.33 -6.68
CA GLY A 497 1.82 0.81 -7.66
C GLY A 497 3.23 0.88 -7.09
N GLN A 498 3.96 -0.23 -7.04
CA GLN A 498 5.38 -0.16 -6.73
C GLN A 498 6.09 0.64 -7.83
N GLY A 499 6.76 1.71 -7.45
CA GLY A 499 7.50 2.60 -8.36
C GLY A 499 6.77 3.87 -8.79
N TRP A 500 5.44 3.95 -8.65
CA TRP A 500 4.66 5.12 -9.06
C TRP A 500 4.26 6.06 -7.90
N GLY A 501 4.59 5.70 -6.67
CA GLY A 501 4.11 6.38 -5.47
C GLY A 501 2.73 5.86 -5.06
N VAL A 502 2.40 5.99 -3.78
CA VAL A 502 1.04 5.74 -3.29
C VAL A 502 0.27 7.04 -3.47
N TRP A 503 -0.71 7.04 -4.37
CA TRP A 503 -1.70 8.09 -4.43
C TRP A 503 -2.75 7.74 -3.38
N GLU A 504 -2.85 8.53 -2.33
CA GLU A 504 -3.82 8.28 -1.28
C GLU A 504 -5.22 8.58 -1.81
N ALA A 505 -6.12 7.62 -1.65
CA ALA A 505 -7.53 7.86 -1.88
C ALA A 505 -7.99 8.98 -0.95
N GLY A 506 -8.67 9.96 -1.52
CA GLY A 506 -9.15 11.07 -0.72
C GLY A 506 -9.62 12.25 -1.53
N THR A 507 -10.06 13.26 -0.81
CA THR A 507 -10.42 14.56 -1.35
C THR A 507 -9.33 15.55 -1.02
N HIS A 508 -8.85 16.27 -2.03
CA HIS A 508 -7.83 17.30 -1.90
C HIS A 508 -8.39 18.62 -2.40
N HIS A 509 -8.31 19.64 -1.57
CA HIS A 509 -8.68 20.99 -1.93
C HIS A 509 -7.42 21.85 -1.97
N SER A 510 -7.27 22.68 -2.99
CA SER A 510 -6.17 23.63 -3.05
C SER A 510 -6.68 24.98 -3.56
N GLU A 511 -6.13 26.03 -2.99
CA GLU A 511 -6.37 27.41 -3.44
C GLU A 511 -5.03 28.10 -3.64
N PHE A 512 -4.83 28.67 -4.82
CA PHE A 512 -3.63 29.38 -5.20
C PHE A 512 -4.00 30.81 -5.51
N GLU A 513 -3.23 31.76 -5.00
CA GLU A 513 -3.29 33.15 -5.45
C GLU A 513 -2.02 33.48 -6.21
N ALA A 514 -2.18 33.93 -7.43
CA ALA A 514 -1.10 34.37 -8.29
C ALA A 514 -1.27 35.84 -8.64
N ASP A 515 -0.14 36.54 -8.83
CA ASP A 515 -0.14 37.93 -9.31
C ASP A 515 -0.52 38.03 -10.81
N ALA A 516 -0.54 39.24 -11.34
CA ALA A 516 -0.87 39.47 -12.75
C ALA A 516 0.11 38.82 -13.74
N TYR A 517 1.30 38.43 -13.28
CA TYR A 517 2.32 37.75 -14.06
C TYR A 517 2.28 36.21 -13.91
N GLY A 518 1.30 35.70 -13.14
CA GLY A 518 1.13 34.27 -12.89
C GLY A 518 2.09 33.69 -11.83
N CYS A 519 2.83 34.53 -11.10
CA CYS A 519 3.66 34.07 -9.99
C CYS A 519 2.78 33.78 -8.76
N ALA A 520 2.84 32.56 -8.26
CA ALA A 520 2.12 32.19 -7.05
C ALA A 520 2.62 32.98 -5.85
N GLN A 521 1.71 33.61 -5.12
CA GLN A 521 1.97 34.40 -3.91
C GLN A 521 1.62 33.59 -2.67
N THR A 522 0.50 32.87 -2.73
CA THR A 522 0.07 31.97 -1.66
C THR A 522 -0.46 30.69 -2.27
N ALA A 523 -0.29 29.58 -1.53
CA ALA A 523 -0.96 28.33 -1.81
C ALA A 523 -1.47 27.73 -0.51
N ARG A 524 -2.77 27.47 -0.44
CA ARG A 524 -3.41 26.77 0.67
C ARG A 524 -3.88 25.41 0.20
N TYR A 525 -3.70 24.39 1.01
CA TYR A 525 -4.25 23.07 0.73
C TYR A 525 -4.90 22.45 1.97
N GLU A 526 -5.90 21.63 1.71
CA GLU A 526 -6.54 20.75 2.67
C GLU A 526 -6.73 19.40 2.02
N SER A 527 -6.40 18.32 2.72
CA SER A 527 -6.58 16.96 2.24
C SER A 527 -7.30 16.13 3.30
N GLN A 528 -8.26 15.34 2.85
CA GLN A 528 -8.98 14.37 3.67
C GLN A 528 -8.69 12.98 3.09
N THR A 529 -7.89 12.21 3.78
CA THR A 529 -7.48 10.87 3.38
C THR A 529 -7.81 9.86 4.47
N ALA A 530 -7.59 8.59 4.21
CA ALA A 530 -7.73 7.55 5.24
C ALA A 530 -6.74 7.71 6.41
N ASP A 531 -5.62 8.41 6.18
CA ASP A 531 -4.60 8.68 7.21
C ASP A 531 -4.92 9.90 8.07
N GLY A 532 -5.98 10.61 7.77
CA GLY A 532 -6.44 11.79 8.49
C GLY A 532 -6.49 13.05 7.62
N ASN A 533 -6.78 14.17 8.28
CA ASN A 533 -6.85 15.46 7.62
C ASN A 533 -5.48 16.15 7.71
N SER A 534 -5.00 16.65 6.59
CA SER A 534 -3.81 17.50 6.52
C SER A 534 -4.15 18.85 5.91
N ARG A 535 -3.47 19.89 6.36
CA ARG A 535 -3.62 21.25 5.82
C ARG A 535 -2.30 21.99 5.84
N GLY A 536 -2.15 22.95 4.93
CA GLY A 536 -0.97 23.80 4.92
C GLY A 536 -1.19 25.10 4.17
N LEU A 537 -0.32 26.04 4.49
CA LEU A 537 -0.24 27.34 3.85
C LEU A 537 1.21 27.61 3.47
N LEU A 538 1.43 27.86 2.20
CA LEU A 538 2.70 28.32 1.66
C LEU A 538 2.53 29.81 1.34
N THR A 539 3.43 30.65 1.83
CA THR A 539 3.41 32.10 1.58
C THR A 539 4.76 32.52 1.03
N ARG A 540 4.74 33.24 -0.09
CA ARG A 540 5.96 33.80 -0.66
C ARG A 540 6.37 35.04 0.10
N GLU A 541 7.65 35.14 0.43
CA GLU A 541 8.30 36.27 1.09
C GLU A 541 9.56 36.63 0.32
N ASP A 542 9.53 37.61 -0.57
CA ASP A 542 10.67 38.01 -1.44
C ASP A 542 11.45 36.82 -2.02
N ASN A 543 12.57 36.44 -1.42
CA ASN A 543 13.46 35.36 -1.85
C ASN A 543 13.26 34.07 -1.03
N ALA A 544 12.17 33.96 -0.28
CA ALA A 544 11.88 32.77 0.52
C ALA A 544 10.42 32.37 0.42
N VAL A 545 10.12 31.15 0.82
CA VAL A 545 8.76 30.63 1.02
C VAL A 545 8.65 30.14 2.45
N SER A 546 7.71 30.72 3.18
CA SER A 546 7.27 30.23 4.50
C SER A 546 6.24 29.14 4.29
N VAL A 547 6.38 28.03 5.00
CA VAL A 547 5.45 26.89 4.96
C VAL A 547 4.95 26.63 6.36
N GLU A 548 3.66 26.77 6.55
CA GLU A 548 2.95 26.36 7.76
C GLU A 548 2.09 25.15 7.42
N ARG A 549 2.18 24.09 8.19
CA ARG A 549 1.40 22.87 7.95
C ARG A 549 1.01 22.18 9.25
N ASP A 550 -0.07 21.41 9.16
CA ASP A 550 -0.55 20.52 10.20
C ASP A 550 -0.89 19.20 9.52
N GLU A 551 -0.03 18.24 9.65
CA GLU A 551 -0.09 16.95 8.93
C GLU A 551 0.16 15.78 9.90
N PRO A 552 -0.77 14.79 9.99
CA PRO A 552 -0.50 13.56 10.73
C PRO A 552 0.63 12.75 10.06
N PRO A 553 1.53 12.12 10.80
CA PRO A 553 1.66 12.11 12.27
C PRO A 553 2.55 13.22 12.83
N ILE A 554 3.01 14.17 12.00
CA ILE A 554 4.04 15.15 12.36
C ILE A 554 3.45 16.25 13.26
N GLY A 555 2.18 16.60 13.04
CA GLY A 555 1.52 17.71 13.70
C GLY A 555 1.92 19.09 13.14
N PRO A 556 1.60 20.18 13.86
CA PRO A 556 1.86 21.53 13.40
C PRO A 556 3.37 21.80 13.26
N SER A 557 3.78 22.35 12.13
CA SER A 557 5.16 22.78 11.88
C SER A 557 5.21 24.06 11.05
N ARG A 558 6.32 24.82 11.19
CA ARG A 558 6.60 26.00 10.38
C ARG A 558 8.05 25.94 9.91
N GLU A 559 8.25 26.12 8.62
CA GLU A 559 9.56 26.08 7.98
C GLU A 559 9.71 27.26 7.02
N ARG A 560 10.95 27.68 6.77
CA ARG A 560 11.27 28.72 5.78
C ARG A 560 12.34 28.18 4.82
N HIS A 561 12.08 28.32 3.52
CA HIS A 561 12.93 27.87 2.45
C HIS A 561 13.37 29.04 1.59
N GLU A 562 14.68 29.20 1.43
CA GLU A 562 15.23 30.18 0.48
C GLU A 562 14.97 29.72 -0.96
N VAL A 563 14.45 30.61 -1.78
CA VAL A 563 14.16 30.35 -3.19
C VAL A 563 14.87 31.35 -4.08
N GLY A 564 15.65 30.84 -5.04
CA GLY A 564 16.59 31.67 -5.81
C GLY A 564 15.96 32.53 -6.92
N SER A 565 14.70 32.40 -7.26
CA SER A 565 14.08 33.10 -8.37
C SER A 565 12.60 33.41 -8.16
N ARG A 566 12.05 34.35 -9.00
CA ARG A 566 10.61 34.65 -9.08
C ARG A 566 9.79 33.51 -9.70
N ASP A 567 10.42 32.51 -10.28
CA ASP A 567 9.80 31.44 -11.06
C ASP A 567 9.50 30.18 -10.22
N VAL A 568 9.07 30.38 -8.97
CA VAL A 568 8.65 29.28 -8.09
C VAL A 568 7.14 29.13 -8.14
N LEU A 569 6.67 27.94 -8.47
CA LEU A 569 5.29 27.52 -8.33
C LEU A 569 5.07 26.94 -6.94
N LEU A 570 3.89 27.15 -6.38
CA LEU A 570 3.52 26.63 -5.08
C LEU A 570 2.34 25.68 -5.23
N GLY A 571 2.35 24.55 -4.54
CA GLY A 571 1.14 23.77 -4.41
C GLY A 571 1.25 22.26 -4.35
N ARG A 572 0.11 21.61 -4.10
CA ARG A 572 -0.08 20.17 -3.99
C ARG A 572 -1.09 19.60 -5.01
N ALA A 573 -1.76 20.46 -5.78
CA ALA A 573 -2.78 20.05 -6.75
C ALA A 573 -2.16 19.51 -8.03
N TYR A 574 -2.79 18.50 -8.63
CA TYR A 574 -2.29 17.86 -9.84
C TYR A 574 -2.46 18.75 -11.08
N VAL A 575 -3.69 19.12 -11.40
CA VAL A 575 -3.97 19.97 -12.57
C VAL A 575 -3.60 21.42 -12.30
N GLY A 576 -3.81 21.93 -11.10
CA GLY A 576 -3.50 23.30 -10.73
C GLY A 576 -2.04 23.70 -10.99
N ILE A 577 -1.10 22.79 -10.77
CA ILE A 577 0.32 22.99 -11.09
C ILE A 577 0.53 23.11 -12.58
N TYR A 578 -0.07 22.22 -13.39
CA TYR A 578 0.10 22.26 -14.85
C TYR A 578 -0.61 23.42 -15.52
N LEU A 579 -1.68 23.95 -14.90
CA LEU A 579 -2.28 25.21 -15.33
C LEU A 579 -1.32 26.38 -15.14
N GLN A 580 -0.62 26.44 -13.99
CA GLN A 580 0.41 27.45 -13.77
C GLN A 580 1.58 27.29 -14.75
N LEU A 581 1.99 26.05 -15.05
CA LEU A 581 3.01 25.78 -16.07
C LEU A 581 2.55 26.21 -17.49
N ALA A 582 1.30 25.93 -17.86
CA ALA A 582 0.73 26.35 -19.14
C ALA A 582 0.66 27.89 -19.27
N ASP A 583 0.31 28.59 -18.20
CA ASP A 583 0.33 30.06 -18.17
C ASP A 583 1.75 30.60 -18.37
N ARG A 584 2.75 30.00 -17.73
CA ARG A 584 4.17 30.38 -17.88
C ARG A 584 4.70 30.13 -19.29
N ALA A 585 4.23 29.08 -19.93
CA ALA A 585 4.68 28.70 -21.27
C ALA A 585 3.91 29.44 -22.39
N ARG A 586 2.87 30.22 -22.06
CA ARG A 586 1.96 30.84 -23.03
C ARG A 586 2.67 31.68 -24.09
N ASP A 587 3.67 32.44 -23.68
CA ASP A 587 4.38 33.41 -24.52
C ASP A 587 5.63 32.83 -25.19
N LEU A 588 5.96 31.55 -24.96
CA LEU A 588 7.07 30.89 -25.60
C LEU A 588 6.83 30.74 -27.11
N ARG A 589 7.85 31.01 -27.91
CA ARG A 589 7.87 30.73 -29.36
C ARG A 589 8.22 29.26 -29.59
N VAL A 590 7.86 28.74 -30.75
CA VAL A 590 8.24 27.36 -31.15
C VAL A 590 9.76 27.22 -31.07
N GLY A 591 10.24 26.21 -30.35
CA GLY A 591 11.65 25.95 -30.09
C GLY A 591 12.24 26.68 -28.88
N GLU A 592 11.50 27.59 -28.25
CA GLU A 592 11.94 28.20 -26.97
C GLU A 592 11.60 27.32 -25.78
N ALA A 593 12.44 27.37 -24.76
CA ALA A 593 12.25 26.65 -23.51
C ALA A 593 12.39 27.57 -22.29
N THR A 594 11.71 27.24 -21.22
CA THR A 594 11.84 27.89 -19.91
C THR A 594 11.96 26.84 -18.80
N ALA A 595 12.59 27.21 -17.70
CA ALA A 595 12.68 26.38 -16.50
C ALA A 595 11.87 27.02 -15.38
N VAL A 596 11.15 26.20 -14.62
CA VAL A 596 10.31 26.62 -13.51
C VAL A 596 10.54 25.68 -12.33
N GLU A 597 10.67 26.20 -11.14
CA GLU A 597 10.78 25.41 -9.92
C GLU A 597 9.42 25.28 -9.23
N LEU A 598 9.05 24.06 -8.86
CA LEU A 598 7.90 23.75 -8.03
C LEU A 598 8.39 23.45 -6.62
N LEU A 599 7.90 24.21 -5.65
CA LEU A 599 8.04 23.91 -4.24
C LEU A 599 6.73 23.29 -3.73
N GLY A 600 6.80 22.08 -3.24
CA GLY A 600 5.63 21.38 -2.74
C GLY A 600 5.91 20.66 -1.43
N PRO A 601 4.91 20.52 -0.55
CA PRO A 601 5.02 19.71 0.64
C PRO A 601 5.19 18.23 0.24
N GLY A 602 6.05 17.51 0.97
CA GLY A 602 6.17 16.07 0.89
C GLY A 602 4.91 15.37 1.38
N SER A 603 4.73 14.12 1.00
CA SER A 603 3.69 13.29 1.61
C SER A 603 4.13 12.87 3.01
N PRO A 604 3.21 12.78 4.01
CA PRO A 604 3.55 12.16 5.29
C PRO A 604 4.11 10.75 5.08
N PRO A 605 5.03 10.26 5.94
CA PRO A 605 5.39 10.80 7.26
C PRO A 605 6.66 11.65 7.31
N ASP A 606 7.42 11.81 6.20
CA ASP A 606 8.70 12.53 6.24
C ASP A 606 8.54 14.04 6.28
N GLY A 607 7.38 14.54 5.82
CA GLY A 607 7.04 15.94 5.84
C GLY A 607 8.04 16.86 5.13
N GLN A 608 9.02 16.33 4.41
CA GLN A 608 10.03 17.16 3.76
C GLN A 608 9.44 17.95 2.59
N ILE A 609 9.79 19.23 2.53
CA ILE A 609 9.52 20.03 1.35
C ILE A 609 10.53 19.67 0.27
N PHE A 610 10.07 19.52 -0.95
CA PHE A 610 10.92 19.22 -2.07
C PHE A 610 10.76 20.20 -3.22
N THR A 611 11.85 20.43 -3.91
CA THR A 611 11.87 21.18 -5.15
C THR A 611 11.85 20.23 -6.34
N THR A 612 10.98 20.51 -7.30
CA THR A 612 10.94 19.85 -8.61
C THR A 612 11.23 20.90 -9.67
N THR A 613 12.28 20.71 -10.45
CA THR A 613 12.58 21.59 -11.58
C THR A 613 11.85 21.07 -12.81
N PHE A 614 11.00 21.91 -13.40
CA PHE A 614 10.34 21.66 -14.68
C PHE A 614 11.07 22.44 -15.77
N THR A 615 11.39 21.77 -16.87
CA THR A 615 11.80 22.43 -18.12
C THR A 615 10.67 22.26 -19.11
N LEU A 616 10.15 23.36 -19.66
CA LEU A 616 9.10 23.37 -20.67
C LEU A 616 9.67 23.88 -21.98
N GLU A 617 9.40 23.17 -23.07
CA GLU A 617 9.76 23.56 -24.44
C GLU A 617 8.51 23.66 -25.29
N ARG A 618 8.33 24.76 -25.99
CA ARG A 618 7.26 24.93 -26.98
C ARG A 618 7.58 24.14 -28.24
N LEU A 619 6.71 23.18 -28.55
CA LEU A 619 6.76 22.43 -29.81
C LEU A 619 5.90 23.09 -30.89
N ALA A 620 5.96 22.57 -32.13
CA ALA A 620 5.05 22.97 -33.20
C ALA A 620 3.59 22.65 -32.83
N ASP A 621 2.66 23.48 -33.29
CA ASP A 621 1.23 23.26 -33.05
C ASP A 621 0.74 22.05 -33.83
N GLU A 622 -0.12 21.25 -33.21
CA GLU A 622 -0.71 20.06 -33.79
C GLU A 622 -2.24 20.18 -33.77
N GLY A 623 -2.88 20.06 -34.96
CA GLY A 623 -4.34 20.09 -35.03
C GLY A 623 -4.99 21.41 -34.55
N GLY A 624 -4.25 22.51 -34.56
CA GLY A 624 -4.70 23.81 -34.06
C GLY A 624 -4.51 23.96 -32.54
N GLU A 625 -3.88 23.00 -31.87
CA GLU A 625 -3.58 23.04 -30.44
C GLU A 625 -2.12 23.39 -30.19
N ARG A 626 -1.87 24.11 -29.10
CA ARG A 626 -0.51 24.44 -28.64
C ARG A 626 0.07 23.25 -27.89
N VAL A 627 1.28 22.82 -28.29
CA VAL A 627 1.93 21.66 -27.70
C VAL A 627 3.23 22.05 -27.01
N TYR A 628 3.43 21.54 -25.82
CA TYR A 628 4.65 21.74 -25.04
C TYR A 628 5.18 20.37 -24.58
N ARG A 629 6.50 20.20 -24.63
CA ARG A 629 7.19 19.12 -23.94
C ARG A 629 7.61 19.62 -22.58
N PHE A 630 7.45 18.79 -21.55
CA PHE A 630 8.03 19.08 -20.26
C PHE A 630 8.92 17.93 -19.78
N ASP A 631 9.99 18.31 -19.08
CA ASP A 631 10.84 17.42 -18.33
C ASP A 631 10.88 17.92 -16.89
N ALA A 632 10.58 17.03 -15.93
CA ALA A 632 10.57 17.34 -14.53
C ALA A 632 11.65 16.53 -13.80
N ARG A 633 12.46 17.20 -13.00
CA ARG A 633 13.52 16.59 -12.22
C ARG A 633 13.34 16.90 -10.74
N ARG A 634 13.29 15.86 -9.95
CA ARG A 634 13.29 15.87 -8.50
C ARG A 634 14.53 15.13 -8.02
N ARG A 635 14.98 15.34 -6.77
CA ARG A 635 16.19 14.71 -6.19
C ARG A 635 16.28 13.20 -6.48
N ASN A 636 15.17 12.50 -6.45
CA ASN A 636 15.09 11.03 -6.56
C ASN A 636 14.21 10.53 -7.71
N ALA A 637 13.72 11.41 -8.56
CA ALA A 637 12.85 11.02 -9.68
C ALA A 637 12.93 12.02 -10.82
N SER A 638 12.81 11.54 -12.04
CA SER A 638 12.56 12.37 -13.21
C SER A 638 11.38 11.80 -14.00
N TYR A 639 10.59 12.68 -14.58
CA TYR A 639 9.50 12.31 -15.47
C TYR A 639 9.34 13.34 -16.56
N SER A 640 8.84 12.91 -17.72
CA SER A 640 8.63 13.79 -18.86
C SER A 640 7.24 13.57 -19.45
N GLY A 641 6.78 14.50 -20.25
CA GLY A 641 5.48 14.41 -20.88
C GLY A 641 5.18 15.53 -21.84
N ARG A 642 3.90 15.61 -22.23
CA ARG A 642 3.37 16.66 -23.11
C ARG A 642 2.22 17.38 -22.41
N LEU A 643 2.17 18.68 -22.57
CA LEU A 643 1.02 19.52 -22.28
C LEU A 643 0.39 19.93 -23.62
N THR A 644 -0.91 19.77 -23.72
CA THR A 644 -1.68 20.24 -24.88
C THR A 644 -2.65 21.30 -24.41
N CYS A 645 -2.60 22.46 -25.03
CA CYS A 645 -3.47 23.60 -24.73
C CYS A 645 -4.29 23.97 -25.97
N ASP A 646 -5.47 24.54 -25.74
CA ASP A 646 -6.25 25.15 -26.83
C ASP A 646 -5.53 26.39 -27.41
N PRO A 647 -6.01 26.96 -28.53
CA PRO A 647 -5.35 28.10 -29.18
C PRO A 647 -5.22 29.35 -28.31
N ILE A 648 -6.05 29.47 -27.28
CA ILE A 648 -5.99 30.57 -26.28
C ILE A 648 -5.17 30.24 -25.05
N GLY A 649 -4.52 29.06 -25.04
CA GLY A 649 -3.56 28.64 -23.97
C GLY A 649 -4.17 27.93 -22.80
N ARG A 650 -5.44 27.50 -22.84
CA ARG A 650 -6.05 26.72 -21.74
C ARG A 650 -5.67 25.25 -21.84
N LEU A 651 -5.27 24.67 -20.73
CA LEU A 651 -4.87 23.26 -20.68
C LEU A 651 -6.00 22.32 -21.13
N ARG A 652 -5.71 21.42 -22.05
CA ARG A 652 -6.60 20.36 -22.52
C ARG A 652 -6.20 18.98 -22.05
N GLU A 653 -4.94 18.65 -22.19
CA GLU A 653 -4.44 17.33 -21.85
C GLU A 653 -3.02 17.40 -21.29
N ILE A 654 -2.74 16.53 -20.34
CA ILE A 654 -1.39 16.21 -19.86
C ILE A 654 -1.19 14.73 -20.14
N ALA A 655 -0.17 14.40 -20.92
CA ALA A 655 0.22 13.02 -21.18
C ALA A 655 1.65 12.80 -20.68
N PHE A 656 1.83 11.89 -19.75
CA PHE A 656 3.14 11.52 -19.24
C PHE A 656 3.72 10.42 -20.13
N ALA A 657 4.98 10.59 -20.53
CA ALA A 657 5.70 9.57 -21.27
C ALA A 657 6.05 8.42 -20.34
N GLY A 658 5.57 7.22 -20.65
CA GLY A 658 5.72 6.04 -19.81
C GLY A 658 7.14 5.52 -19.56
N ARG A 659 8.18 6.18 -20.11
CA ARG A 659 9.56 5.71 -20.06
C ARG A 659 10.44 6.32 -18.95
N ASN A 660 10.05 7.39 -18.30
CA ASN A 660 10.98 8.20 -17.52
C ASN A 660 10.51 8.56 -16.12
N MET A 661 9.71 7.74 -15.45
CA MET A 661 9.78 7.75 -14.00
C MET A 661 11.01 6.94 -13.58
N GLN A 662 12.18 7.50 -13.80
CA GLN A 662 13.37 7.03 -13.15
C GLN A 662 13.27 7.41 -11.67
N VAL A 663 12.75 6.48 -10.87
CA VAL A 663 13.25 6.34 -9.52
C VAL A 663 14.75 6.09 -9.70
N SER A 664 15.59 6.90 -9.09
CA SER A 664 17.03 6.87 -9.27
C SER A 664 17.60 5.50 -8.89
N ASN A 665 17.61 4.60 -9.84
CA ASN A 665 18.37 3.37 -9.83
C ASN A 665 18.73 3.06 -11.28
N ALA A 666 19.95 3.39 -11.59
CA ALA A 666 20.59 3.25 -12.88
C ALA A 666 20.83 1.80 -13.25
N ALA A 667 19.83 1.01 -13.47
CA ALA A 667 20.07 -0.36 -13.95
C ALA A 667 18.99 -0.93 -14.88
N ALA A 668 18.12 -0.13 -15.46
CA ALA A 668 17.36 -0.60 -16.60
C ALA A 668 16.88 0.58 -17.45
N ALA A 669 17.71 1.05 -18.35
CA ALA A 669 17.26 1.72 -19.56
C ALA A 669 16.44 0.71 -20.38
N LEU A 670 15.23 0.41 -19.97
CA LEU A 670 14.34 -0.47 -20.71
C LEU A 670 13.62 0.33 -21.78
N SER A 671 13.99 0.04 -22.99
CA SER A 671 13.38 0.51 -24.21
C SER A 671 12.09 -0.26 -24.52
N SER A 672 10.97 0.03 -23.87
CA SER A 672 9.68 -0.44 -24.38
C SER A 672 8.84 0.73 -24.88
N ARG A 673 8.32 0.60 -26.11
CA ARG A 673 7.48 1.62 -26.75
C ARG A 673 6.05 1.67 -26.20
N ASP A 674 5.67 0.75 -25.29
CA ASP A 674 4.28 0.42 -24.94
C ASP A 674 3.94 0.60 -23.46
N ALA A 675 4.66 1.44 -22.70
CA ALA A 675 4.25 1.74 -21.31
C ALA A 675 2.98 2.61 -21.30
N PRO A 676 1.99 2.33 -20.41
CA PRO A 676 0.76 3.10 -20.37
C PRO A 676 1.05 4.55 -20.00
N ALA A 677 0.50 5.45 -20.75
CA ALA A 677 0.54 6.86 -20.46
C ALA A 677 -0.44 7.16 -19.31
N VAL A 678 0.00 7.88 -18.29
CA VAL A 678 -0.92 8.61 -17.41
C VAL A 678 -1.44 9.79 -18.23
N ARG A 679 -2.76 9.94 -18.30
CA ARG A 679 -3.40 11.03 -19.00
C ARG A 679 -4.34 11.79 -18.08
N ILE A 680 -4.34 13.09 -18.21
CA ILE A 680 -5.27 13.98 -17.54
C ILE A 680 -5.96 14.76 -18.66
N ARG A 681 -7.26 14.56 -18.84
CA ARG A 681 -8.04 15.20 -19.91
C ARG A 681 -9.14 16.08 -19.35
N ARG A 682 -9.33 17.21 -19.99
CA ARG A 682 -10.49 18.05 -19.76
C ARG A 682 -11.75 17.41 -20.37
N VAL A 683 -12.73 17.09 -19.52
CA VAL A 683 -13.99 16.45 -19.94
C VAL A 683 -15.18 17.39 -19.97
N SER A 684 -15.13 18.51 -19.23
CA SER A 684 -16.12 19.58 -19.30
C SER A 684 -15.49 20.93 -19.09
N GLU A 685 -16.05 21.94 -19.70
CA GLU A 685 -15.69 23.35 -19.54
C GLU A 685 -16.96 24.18 -19.37
N THR A 686 -16.98 25.07 -18.38
CA THR A 686 -17.98 26.13 -18.27
C THR A 686 -17.23 27.44 -18.47
N ALA A 687 -17.48 28.10 -19.60
CA ALA A 687 -16.95 29.45 -19.85
C ALA A 687 -17.90 30.48 -19.28
N ALA A 688 -17.38 31.62 -18.78
CA ALA A 688 -18.20 32.77 -18.44
C ALA A 688 -19.03 33.20 -19.68
N PRO A 689 -20.31 33.58 -19.50
CA PRO A 689 -21.08 34.12 -20.59
C PRO A 689 -20.38 35.36 -21.14
N ARG A 690 -20.29 35.45 -22.50
CA ARG A 690 -19.79 36.66 -23.13
C ARG A 690 -20.69 37.85 -22.77
N PRO A 691 -20.17 39.03 -22.46
CA PRO A 691 -20.95 40.16 -21.99
C PRO A 691 -21.95 40.79 -22.99
N ASP A 692 -22.14 40.28 -24.17
CA ASP A 692 -22.99 40.88 -25.18
C ASP A 692 -23.87 39.87 -25.93
N ILE A 693 -24.83 39.23 -25.25
CA ILE A 693 -26.05 38.74 -25.93
C ILE A 693 -27.20 38.79 -24.92
N ALA A 694 -28.13 39.72 -25.14
CA ALA A 694 -29.37 39.82 -24.40
C ALA A 694 -30.22 38.54 -24.58
N PRO A 695 -30.92 38.07 -23.53
CA PRO A 695 -31.69 36.84 -23.62
C PRO A 695 -32.94 37.06 -24.50
N ALA A 696 -33.10 36.19 -25.50
CA ALA A 696 -34.35 36.10 -26.25
C ALA A 696 -35.43 35.54 -25.34
N SER A 697 -36.58 36.20 -25.31
CA SER A 697 -37.77 35.87 -24.52
C SER A 697 -38.25 34.44 -24.73
N ALA A 698 -38.53 33.74 -23.64
CA ALA A 698 -39.19 32.45 -23.62
C ALA A 698 -40.65 32.51 -24.11
N PRO A 699 -41.16 31.55 -24.88
CA PRO A 699 -42.58 31.44 -25.16
C PRO A 699 -43.31 30.72 -24.01
N ALA A 700 -44.56 31.20 -23.82
CA ALA A 700 -45.48 30.84 -22.73
C ALA A 700 -45.88 29.36 -22.71
N ALA A 701 -46.05 28.85 -21.52
CA ALA A 701 -46.64 27.53 -21.21
C ALA A 701 -48.10 27.44 -21.69
N ALA A 702 -48.44 26.40 -22.44
CA ALA A 702 -49.81 25.99 -22.69
C ALA A 702 -50.12 24.72 -21.82
N SER A 703 -51.06 24.93 -20.90
CA SER A 703 -51.68 23.88 -20.13
C SER A 703 -52.61 22.99 -20.99
N VAL A 704 -52.52 21.67 -20.86
CA VAL A 704 -53.62 20.76 -21.22
C VAL A 704 -53.82 19.78 -20.08
N VAL A 705 -55.05 19.87 -19.55
CA VAL A 705 -55.72 18.98 -18.59
C VAL A 705 -56.29 17.78 -19.36
N GLY A 706 -56.26 16.61 -18.79
CA GLY A 706 -57.05 15.48 -19.31
C GLY A 706 -56.69 14.13 -18.70
N SER A 707 -57.17 13.77 -17.67
CA SER A 707 -57.99 12.76 -16.99
C SER A 707 -58.05 11.32 -17.58
N ARG A 708 -58.03 10.40 -16.61
CA ARG A 708 -58.73 9.12 -16.47
C ARG A 708 -57.99 7.80 -16.69
N GLN A 709 -57.81 7.15 -15.57
CA GLN A 709 -58.27 5.81 -15.17
C GLN A 709 -57.99 4.59 -16.06
N GLY A 710 -57.46 3.57 -15.45
CA GLY A 710 -57.64 2.18 -15.89
C GLY A 710 -56.81 1.17 -15.09
N ARG A 711 -57.50 0.42 -14.26
CA ARG A 711 -57.02 -0.72 -13.46
C ARG A 711 -56.50 -1.87 -14.32
N GLY A 712 -55.69 -2.69 -13.72
CA GLY A 712 -55.49 -4.08 -14.14
C GLY A 712 -54.27 -4.77 -13.52
N ARG A 713 -54.54 -5.65 -12.59
CA ARG A 713 -53.68 -6.70 -12.03
C ARG A 713 -53.07 -7.57 -13.16
N ILE A 714 -51.83 -7.99 -13.07
CA ILE A 714 -51.43 -9.30 -12.54
C ILE A 714 -49.96 -9.18 -12.11
#